data_bbd04793339ceaf90e4ac3ba4c3a1c19
#
_entry.id   bbd04793339ceaf90e4ac3ba4c3a1c19
#
_cell.length_a   1.000
_cell.length_b   1.000
_cell.length_c   1.000
_cell.angle_alpha   90.00
_cell.angle_beta   90.00
_cell.angle_gamma   90.00
#
_symmetry.space_group_name_H-M   'P 1'
#
loop_
_entity.id
_entity.type
_entity.pdbx_description
1 polymer ?
#
loop_
_entity_poly.entity_id
_entity_poly.type
_entity_poly.pdbx_seq_one_letter_code
_entity_poly.pdbx_strand_id
1 'polypeptide(L)'
;MGKGFYISKPVGIVSIILCAGALATIIALSVVYSEEKAKNNNQVSPTDGGTTSKPPVTTLAPSNEPWDKYRLPKNLVPDHYNLTLWPRLTPDLTTGLYIFTGKSTVEFETTEETDLILIHSSKLNYTILENGHLARLTSVNSGVRVPLIKVSWLQSVTQYLVLQLDGKLMTGHRYHLYTKFTGELADDLGGFYRSEYMEDGVKKVVATTQMQPTDARKAFPCFDEPAMKAIFYITLIHDRGTVALSNGEEKGYPVTIDNQHVQKTVFEPTEKMSTYLLAFIVSDFDFINNTIDGVWIRIFARKPAIAAGQGEYALNKTGPILKFFEKYYNSSYPLPKSDQIALPDFNAGAMENWGLITYRETALLYDKEFSSNSNKQRIATIIAHELAHMWFGNLVTLRWWNDLWLNEGFASYVEYLGAHEAEPDWNVKDLIVLGDVHRVFAVDALASSHPLSSKEEDIQKPAQISELFDAISYSKGASVLRMLSDFLTEEVFTMGLRTYLSEFAFGNAVYTDLWKHLQMCLCTRISRTLRPTVNIIFPQMGFPVVTIDTKTGVVSQKHFLLDPDSEVTAPSPFNYEWIVPIKWMKTGAVQSPYWLRGKSATNDAMKALGTEWVLANLNVVGYYRVNYDEENWGRLLNGLSTNHQLIPVINRAQLVDDAFNLARAKIISTVLALNTTKYLDKEREYMPWESALNNLDFFYLMFDRSEVYGPMQDYLRKQVTPLFNYYKTLTENWSKVPDGHMDQYNQVNAISLACRTGLEELKPSALSVVMLSFFRIHPNLRSTVYCNAIAASGANEWEFAWSQFKNATIATEADKLRSALACTKQPWLLNRYLEYTLDPKMIRKQDATSTIVYIANNVIGQSLAWDFVRARWSYIFTQYGGGSFSFSNLINGVTKRFSTEFELQQLKQFKEDNAEVGFGSGTLAVDQSIERTTANIKWIAENKQNVLNWFRDETKPVF
;
A
#
# COMPACT_ATOMS: atom_id res chain seq x y z
N MET A 1 19.86 -61.61 2.43
CA MET A 1 18.79 -62.63 2.42
C MET A 1 17.49 -61.92 2.81
N GLY A 2 16.68 -61.55 1.83
CA GLY A 2 15.37 -60.91 2.05
C GLY A 2 14.35 -61.91 2.50
N LYS A 3 13.67 -61.62 3.60
CA LYS A 3 12.54 -62.41 4.06
C LYS A 3 11.32 -62.12 3.14
N GLY A 4 10.95 -63.06 2.30
CA GLY A 4 9.73 -62.98 1.49
C GLY A 4 8.50 -63.08 2.37
N PHE A 5 7.56 -62.18 2.18
CA PHE A 5 6.22 -62.21 2.80
C PHE A 5 5.39 -63.34 2.08
N TYR A 6 4.98 -64.35 2.81
CA TYR A 6 4.10 -65.40 2.32
C TYR A 6 2.64 -64.97 2.61
N ILE A 7 1.88 -64.60 1.57
CA ILE A 7 0.44 -64.36 1.66
C ILE A 7 -0.24 -65.75 1.43
N SER A 8 -1.06 -66.15 2.37
CA SER A 8 -1.84 -67.43 2.23
C SER A 8 -2.78 -67.39 1.02
N LYS A 9 -2.91 -68.48 0.27
CA LYS A 9 -3.74 -68.53 -0.94
C LYS A 9 -5.17 -67.97 -0.76
N PRO A 10 -5.89 -68.15 0.39
CA PRO A 10 -7.22 -67.56 0.56
C PRO A 10 -7.14 -65.99 0.69
N VAL A 11 -6.14 -65.45 1.38
CA VAL A 11 -5.97 -63.98 1.54
C VAL A 11 -5.62 -63.33 0.20
N GLY A 12 -4.77 -64.02 -0.62
CA GLY A 12 -4.45 -63.51 -1.96
C GLY A 12 -5.68 -63.49 -2.90
N ILE A 13 -6.53 -64.50 -2.85
CA ILE A 13 -7.78 -64.56 -3.66
C ILE A 13 -8.74 -63.44 -3.21
N VAL A 14 -8.94 -63.22 -1.90
CA VAL A 14 -9.81 -62.19 -1.39
C VAL A 14 -9.31 -60.78 -1.76
N SER A 15 -8.00 -60.54 -1.67
CA SER A 15 -7.39 -59.28 -2.11
C SER A 15 -7.58 -59.01 -3.60
N ILE A 16 -7.44 -60.03 -4.46
CA ILE A 16 -7.68 -59.88 -5.90
C ILE A 16 -9.15 -59.60 -6.20
N ILE A 17 -10.11 -60.23 -5.51
CA ILE A 17 -11.55 -59.97 -5.66
C ILE A 17 -11.89 -58.53 -5.21
N LEU A 18 -11.30 -58.05 -4.10
CA LEU A 18 -11.53 -56.68 -3.62
C LEU A 18 -10.94 -55.64 -4.58
N CYS A 19 -9.73 -55.88 -5.12
CA CYS A 19 -9.14 -55.01 -6.13
C CYS A 19 -9.95 -55.00 -7.44
N ALA A 20 -10.44 -56.16 -7.90
CA ALA A 20 -11.31 -56.23 -9.09
C ALA A 20 -12.66 -55.52 -8.85
N GLY A 21 -13.25 -55.64 -7.67
CA GLY A 21 -14.45 -54.92 -7.26
C GLY A 21 -14.23 -53.40 -7.23
N ALA A 22 -13.11 -52.90 -6.64
CA ALA A 22 -12.77 -51.53 -6.63
C ALA A 22 -12.53 -50.98 -8.05
N LEU A 23 -11.84 -51.72 -8.92
CA LEU A 23 -11.65 -51.35 -10.32
C LEU A 23 -12.95 -51.24 -11.11
N ALA A 24 -13.86 -52.18 -10.91
CA ALA A 24 -15.18 -52.14 -11.53
C ALA A 24 -16.02 -50.97 -11.05
N THR A 25 -15.91 -50.60 -9.76
CA THR A 25 -16.60 -49.43 -9.19
C THR A 25 -16.04 -48.12 -9.76
N ILE A 26 -14.71 -47.99 -9.91
CA ILE A 26 -14.07 -46.83 -10.52
C ILE A 26 -14.48 -46.70 -11.99
N ILE A 27 -14.53 -47.81 -12.75
CA ILE A 27 -14.98 -47.78 -14.15
C ILE A 27 -16.45 -47.38 -14.25
N ALA A 28 -17.30 -47.92 -13.40
CA ALA A 28 -18.74 -47.59 -13.38
C ALA A 28 -18.97 -46.12 -13.02
N LEU A 29 -18.26 -45.57 -12.01
CA LEU A 29 -18.30 -44.14 -11.63
C LEU A 29 -17.77 -43.25 -12.75
N SER A 30 -16.72 -43.67 -13.46
CA SER A 30 -16.18 -42.91 -14.59
C SER A 30 -17.13 -42.87 -15.78
N VAL A 31 -17.87 -43.99 -16.05
CA VAL A 31 -18.89 -44.03 -17.08
C VAL A 31 -20.06 -43.14 -16.71
N VAL A 32 -20.57 -43.21 -15.47
CA VAL A 32 -21.69 -42.37 -15.00
C VAL A 32 -21.29 -40.88 -15.03
N TYR A 33 -20.07 -40.55 -14.61
CA TYR A 33 -19.55 -39.19 -14.69
C TYR A 33 -19.41 -38.68 -16.13
N SER A 34 -18.96 -39.53 -17.07
CA SER A 34 -18.88 -39.15 -18.49
C SER A 34 -20.26 -39.06 -19.15
N GLU A 35 -21.22 -39.89 -18.74
CA GLU A 35 -22.61 -39.76 -19.22
C GLU A 35 -23.33 -38.53 -18.66
N GLU A 36 -23.07 -38.17 -17.40
CA GLU A 36 -23.62 -36.93 -16.80
C GLU A 36 -23.00 -35.66 -17.40
N LYS A 37 -21.71 -35.71 -17.69
CA LYS A 37 -21.01 -34.67 -18.42
C LYS A 37 -21.45 -34.55 -19.89
N ALA A 38 -21.77 -35.67 -20.53
CA ALA A 38 -22.33 -35.72 -21.87
C ALA A 38 -23.80 -35.24 -21.92
N LYS A 39 -24.60 -35.51 -20.87
CA LYS A 39 -25.98 -34.99 -20.75
C LYS A 39 -26.00 -33.47 -20.53
N ASN A 40 -25.05 -32.92 -19.79
CA ASN A 40 -24.91 -31.46 -19.63
C ASN A 40 -24.36 -30.74 -20.90
N ASN A 41 -23.68 -31.48 -21.81
CA ASN A 41 -23.21 -30.94 -23.09
C ASN A 41 -24.19 -31.17 -24.26
N ASN A 42 -25.30 -31.89 -24.07
CA ASN A 42 -26.24 -32.23 -25.14
C ASN A 42 -27.60 -31.49 -25.02
N GLN A 43 -27.53 -30.17 -24.94
CA GLN A 43 -28.64 -29.33 -25.37
C GLN A 43 -28.24 -28.42 -26.52
N VAL A 44 -27.68 -28.99 -27.59
CA VAL A 44 -27.80 -28.41 -28.97
C VAL A 44 -27.48 -29.54 -29.95
N SER A 45 -28.48 -30.04 -30.69
CA SER A 45 -28.30 -30.91 -31.85
C SER A 45 -27.85 -30.10 -33.06
N PRO A 46 -26.90 -30.59 -33.86
CA PRO A 46 -26.53 -29.96 -35.12
C PRO A 46 -27.38 -30.51 -36.29
N THR A 47 -28.02 -29.63 -37.02
CA THR A 47 -28.40 -29.87 -38.39
C THR A 47 -27.48 -29.05 -39.30
N ASP A 48 -26.84 -29.80 -40.14
CA ASP A 48 -26.22 -29.53 -41.46
C ASP A 48 -25.83 -28.11 -41.92
N GLY A 49 -24.59 -28.05 -42.33
CA GLY A 49 -24.08 -27.34 -43.55
C GLY A 49 -24.38 -25.87 -43.71
N GLY A 50 -23.65 -25.04 -42.97
CA GLY A 50 -23.61 -23.62 -43.27
C GLY A 50 -22.59 -22.93 -42.39
N THR A 51 -21.68 -22.21 -43.00
CA THR A 51 -20.75 -21.26 -42.33
C THR A 51 -21.53 -20.35 -41.39
N THR A 52 -21.63 -20.71 -40.12
CA THR A 52 -22.18 -19.86 -39.08
C THR A 52 -21.06 -19.13 -38.38
N SER A 53 -20.84 -17.87 -38.75
CA SER A 53 -20.34 -16.86 -37.85
C SER A 53 -21.02 -17.03 -36.46
N LYS A 54 -20.24 -17.04 -35.37
CA LYS A 54 -20.78 -16.82 -34.02
C LYS A 54 -21.80 -15.68 -34.09
N PRO A 55 -22.98 -15.81 -33.45
CA PRO A 55 -23.88 -14.66 -33.35
C PRO A 55 -23.05 -13.57 -32.70
N PRO A 56 -23.09 -12.35 -33.20
CA PRO A 56 -22.44 -11.24 -32.50
C PRO A 56 -23.06 -11.19 -31.13
N VAL A 57 -22.23 -11.24 -30.10
CA VAL A 57 -22.62 -10.67 -28.82
C VAL A 57 -23.03 -9.26 -29.19
N THR A 58 -24.34 -9.02 -29.22
CA THR A 58 -24.87 -7.66 -29.29
C THR A 58 -24.41 -7.00 -27.99
N THR A 59 -23.20 -6.44 -28.00
CA THR A 59 -22.91 -5.28 -27.20
C THR A 59 -23.94 -4.27 -27.68
N LEU A 60 -25.01 -4.09 -26.91
CA LEU A 60 -25.87 -2.92 -27.03
C LEU A 60 -24.91 -1.76 -27.17
N ALA A 61 -25.06 -0.96 -28.22
CA ALA A 61 -24.31 0.29 -28.38
C ALA A 61 -24.36 1.00 -27.05
N PRO A 62 -23.23 1.54 -26.52
CA PRO A 62 -23.21 2.19 -25.24
C PRO A 62 -24.35 3.21 -25.24
N SER A 63 -25.33 3.00 -24.37
CA SER A 63 -26.42 3.92 -24.15
C SER A 63 -25.80 5.24 -23.68
N ASN A 64 -26.29 6.36 -24.20
CA ASN A 64 -25.84 7.70 -23.79
C ASN A 64 -26.65 8.24 -22.62
N GLU A 65 -27.41 7.37 -21.96
CA GLU A 65 -28.25 7.75 -20.85
C GLU A 65 -27.40 8.16 -19.63
N PRO A 66 -27.86 9.12 -18.82
CA PRO A 66 -27.10 9.57 -17.65
C PRO A 66 -26.74 8.46 -16.66
N TRP A 67 -27.60 7.45 -16.48
CA TRP A 67 -27.36 6.32 -15.57
C TRP A 67 -26.34 5.29 -16.07
N ASP A 68 -25.86 5.40 -17.31
CA ASP A 68 -24.79 4.56 -17.86
C ASP A 68 -23.42 5.24 -17.76
N LYS A 69 -23.36 6.44 -17.17
CA LYS A 69 -22.11 7.18 -16.84
C LYS A 69 -21.75 6.96 -15.39
N TYR A 70 -20.45 6.82 -15.10
CA TYR A 70 -19.97 6.58 -13.74
C TYR A 70 -19.99 7.83 -12.83
N ARG A 71 -19.86 9.04 -13.41
CA ARG A 71 -19.84 10.31 -12.69
C ARG A 71 -21.26 10.86 -12.50
N LEU A 72 -21.50 11.35 -11.29
CA LEU A 72 -22.76 12.03 -10.99
C LEU A 72 -22.95 13.31 -11.82
N PRO A 73 -24.18 13.60 -12.28
CA PRO A 73 -24.50 14.92 -12.79
C PRO A 73 -24.44 15.96 -11.66
N LYS A 74 -24.15 17.23 -12.01
CA LYS A 74 -23.97 18.31 -11.04
C LYS A 74 -25.26 19.02 -10.62
N ASN A 75 -26.41 18.51 -11.04
CA ASN A 75 -27.71 19.13 -10.84
C ASN A 75 -28.33 18.95 -9.45
N LEU A 76 -27.76 18.03 -8.63
CA LEU A 76 -28.18 17.77 -7.25
C LEU A 76 -26.99 17.87 -6.33
N VAL A 77 -27.15 18.61 -5.21
CA VAL A 77 -26.08 18.82 -4.22
C VAL A 77 -26.62 18.46 -2.84
N PRO A 78 -26.02 17.48 -2.13
CA PRO A 78 -26.46 17.10 -0.79
C PRO A 78 -26.16 18.21 0.23
N ASP A 79 -27.05 18.36 1.21
CA ASP A 79 -26.87 19.22 2.38
C ASP A 79 -26.57 18.38 3.61
N HIS A 80 -27.45 17.44 3.97
CA HIS A 80 -27.23 16.55 5.09
C HIS A 80 -27.90 15.17 4.91
N TYR A 81 -27.40 14.20 5.67
CA TYR A 81 -27.96 12.85 5.77
C TYR A 81 -28.41 12.55 7.18
N ASN A 82 -29.58 11.92 7.30
CA ASN A 82 -30.06 11.32 8.55
C ASN A 82 -30.01 9.82 8.43
N LEU A 83 -29.04 9.17 9.10
CA LEU A 83 -28.75 7.74 9.00
C LEU A 83 -29.11 7.02 10.29
N THR A 84 -29.88 5.95 10.19
CA THR A 84 -30.04 4.98 11.27
C THR A 84 -29.65 3.62 10.76
N LEU A 85 -28.63 3.01 11.36
CA LEU A 85 -28.10 1.72 10.98
C LEU A 85 -28.17 0.75 12.17
N TRP A 86 -28.46 -0.51 11.87
CA TRP A 86 -28.48 -1.57 12.85
C TRP A 86 -27.75 -2.81 12.34
N PRO A 87 -26.45 -2.93 12.63
CA PRO A 87 -25.69 -4.16 12.36
C PRO A 87 -26.11 -5.28 13.32
N ARG A 88 -26.13 -6.53 12.83
CA ARG A 88 -26.33 -7.73 13.63
C ARG A 88 -25.00 -8.46 13.76
N LEU A 89 -24.51 -8.60 14.99
CA LEU A 89 -23.24 -9.32 15.27
C LEU A 89 -23.42 -10.83 15.40
N THR A 90 -24.65 -11.30 15.17
CA THR A 90 -24.99 -12.71 15.05
C THR A 90 -25.66 -12.98 13.71
N PRO A 91 -25.42 -14.16 13.10
CA PRO A 91 -26.02 -14.45 11.80
C PRO A 91 -27.56 -14.58 11.93
N ASP A 92 -28.24 -14.12 10.88
CA ASP A 92 -29.67 -14.31 10.73
C ASP A 92 -30.01 -15.81 10.65
N LEU A 93 -30.96 -16.23 11.46
CA LEU A 93 -31.32 -17.66 11.60
C LEU A 93 -31.87 -18.30 10.33
N THR A 94 -32.42 -17.52 9.42
CA THR A 94 -33.04 -17.98 8.17
C THR A 94 -32.04 -18.10 7.05
N THR A 95 -31.16 -17.07 6.91
CA THR A 95 -30.23 -16.96 5.80
C THR A 95 -28.81 -17.43 6.14
N GLY A 96 -28.46 -17.49 7.44
CA GLY A 96 -27.11 -17.75 7.88
C GLY A 96 -26.15 -16.57 7.65
N LEU A 97 -26.62 -15.45 7.11
CA LEU A 97 -25.80 -14.28 6.80
C LEU A 97 -25.80 -13.27 7.96
N TYR A 98 -24.69 -12.58 8.13
CA TYR A 98 -24.65 -11.37 8.95
C TYR A 98 -25.22 -10.21 8.15
N ILE A 99 -26.18 -9.49 8.70
CA ILE A 99 -26.88 -8.41 7.99
C ILE A 99 -26.89 -7.12 8.81
N PHE A 100 -27.04 -6.03 8.12
CA PHE A 100 -27.46 -4.76 8.73
C PHE A 100 -28.72 -4.24 8.06
N THR A 101 -29.53 -3.50 8.81
CA THR A 101 -30.67 -2.77 8.27
C THR A 101 -30.46 -1.28 8.41
N GLY A 102 -30.92 -0.49 7.45
CA GLY A 102 -30.74 0.94 7.46
C GLY A 102 -31.97 1.74 7.01
N LYS A 103 -32.02 2.96 7.50
CA LYS A 103 -32.92 4.02 7.03
C LYS A 103 -32.06 5.23 6.74
N SER A 104 -32.25 5.83 5.58
CA SER A 104 -31.57 7.06 5.19
C SER A 104 -32.57 8.10 4.72
N THR A 105 -32.39 9.34 5.16
CA THR A 105 -33.02 10.51 4.55
C THR A 105 -31.90 11.45 4.15
N VAL A 106 -31.76 11.73 2.86
CA VAL A 106 -30.86 12.78 2.39
C VAL A 106 -31.66 14.00 1.97
N GLU A 107 -31.27 15.18 2.51
CA GLU A 107 -31.70 16.48 2.00
C GLU A 107 -30.70 16.91 0.92
N PHE A 108 -31.23 17.37 -0.21
CA PHE A 108 -30.43 17.91 -1.30
C PHE A 108 -31.11 19.09 -1.96
N GLU A 109 -30.30 19.99 -2.52
CA GLU A 109 -30.73 21.13 -3.31
C GLU A 109 -30.61 20.81 -4.80
N THR A 110 -31.59 21.25 -5.59
CA THR A 110 -31.57 21.16 -7.04
C THR A 110 -30.92 22.43 -7.62
N THR A 111 -29.79 22.32 -8.27
CA THR A 111 -29.07 23.44 -8.89
C THR A 111 -29.51 23.69 -10.32
N GLU A 112 -29.99 22.65 -11.02
CA GLU A 112 -30.56 22.70 -12.38
C GLU A 112 -31.79 21.79 -12.45
N GLU A 113 -32.82 22.21 -13.18
CA GLU A 113 -34.05 21.41 -13.34
C GLU A 113 -33.79 20.02 -13.88
N THR A 114 -34.33 19.00 -13.23
CA THR A 114 -34.17 17.60 -13.63
C THR A 114 -35.40 16.76 -13.28
N ASP A 115 -35.73 15.78 -14.11
CA ASP A 115 -36.71 14.72 -13.88
C ASP A 115 -36.06 13.39 -13.47
N LEU A 116 -34.72 13.43 -13.14
CA LEU A 116 -33.92 12.25 -12.82
C LEU A 116 -33.15 12.48 -11.52
N ILE A 117 -33.24 11.50 -10.60
CA ILE A 117 -32.36 11.43 -9.43
C ILE A 117 -31.45 10.21 -9.60
N LEU A 118 -30.15 10.43 -9.63
CA LEU A 118 -29.11 9.41 -9.54
C LEU A 118 -28.42 9.51 -8.19
N ILE A 119 -28.40 8.40 -7.45
CA ILE A 119 -27.69 8.30 -6.18
C ILE A 119 -26.96 6.95 -6.14
N HIS A 120 -25.68 6.95 -5.73
CA HIS A 120 -24.88 5.72 -5.70
C HIS A 120 -25.43 4.71 -4.70
N SER A 121 -25.43 3.44 -5.10
CA SER A 121 -25.89 2.30 -4.30
C SER A 121 -25.28 1.02 -4.82
N SER A 122 -24.70 0.22 -3.95
CA SER A 122 -24.10 -1.07 -4.28
C SER A 122 -24.37 -2.10 -3.20
N LYS A 123 -24.72 -3.33 -3.58
CA LYS A 123 -24.98 -4.45 -2.65
C LYS A 123 -26.09 -4.18 -1.59
N LEU A 124 -26.99 -3.24 -1.83
CA LEU A 124 -28.11 -2.92 -0.96
C LEU A 124 -29.43 -3.43 -1.54
N ASN A 125 -30.25 -4.05 -0.68
CA ASN A 125 -31.60 -4.49 -1.00
C ASN A 125 -32.61 -3.52 -0.38
N TYR A 126 -33.47 -2.92 -1.19
CA TYR A 126 -34.44 -1.90 -0.76
C TYR A 126 -35.80 -2.49 -0.40
N THR A 127 -36.39 -1.96 0.64
CA THR A 127 -37.79 -2.20 0.96
C THR A 127 -38.66 -1.36 0.01
N ILE A 128 -39.58 -1.99 -0.71
CA ILE A 128 -40.60 -1.27 -1.47
C ILE A 128 -41.49 -0.53 -0.49
N LEU A 129 -41.62 0.79 -0.68
CA LEU A 129 -42.41 1.67 0.19
C LEU A 129 -43.89 1.72 -0.24
N GLU A 130 -44.71 2.41 0.52
CA GLU A 130 -46.18 2.50 0.31
C GLU A 130 -46.54 3.09 -1.07
N ASN A 131 -45.67 3.88 -1.67
CA ASN A 131 -45.84 4.43 -3.03
C ASN A 131 -45.49 3.42 -4.15
N GLY A 132 -45.11 2.18 -3.82
CA GLY A 132 -44.70 1.14 -4.77
C GLY A 132 -43.28 1.27 -5.32
N HIS A 133 -42.45 2.20 -4.78
CA HIS A 133 -41.09 2.47 -5.24
C HIS A 133 -40.02 2.19 -4.16
N LEU A 134 -38.73 2.20 -4.57
CA LEU A 134 -37.58 1.95 -3.70
C LEU A 134 -37.25 3.14 -2.79
N ALA A 135 -37.82 4.30 -3.05
CA ALA A 135 -37.62 5.52 -2.31
C ALA A 135 -38.90 6.35 -2.22
N ARG A 136 -38.95 7.32 -1.31
CA ARG A 136 -39.99 8.34 -1.20
C ARG A 136 -39.38 9.72 -1.27
N LEU A 137 -39.89 10.55 -2.15
CA LEU A 137 -39.50 11.94 -2.35
C LEU A 137 -40.50 12.89 -1.70
N THR A 138 -40.02 13.89 -0.95
CA THR A 138 -40.84 14.96 -0.34
C THR A 138 -40.13 16.30 -0.49
N SER A 139 -40.88 17.42 -0.46
CA SER A 139 -40.29 18.76 -0.46
C SER A 139 -40.04 19.23 0.96
N VAL A 140 -38.94 19.95 1.17
CA VAL A 140 -38.64 20.71 2.40
C VAL A 140 -39.47 22.01 2.41
N ASN A 141 -39.69 22.59 1.24
CA ASN A 141 -40.38 23.87 1.10
C ASN A 141 -41.91 23.66 1.07
N SER A 142 -42.64 24.36 1.93
CA SER A 142 -44.09 24.27 1.96
C SER A 142 -44.72 24.86 0.66
N GLY A 143 -45.72 24.14 0.12
CA GLY A 143 -46.46 24.61 -1.08
C GLY A 143 -45.78 24.24 -2.42
N VAL A 144 -44.62 23.62 -2.42
CA VAL A 144 -43.96 23.16 -3.64
C VAL A 144 -44.50 21.79 -4.07
N ARG A 145 -44.97 21.69 -5.32
CA ARG A 145 -45.39 20.42 -5.88
C ARG A 145 -44.19 19.47 -6.02
N VAL A 146 -44.27 18.33 -5.40
CA VAL A 146 -43.26 17.27 -5.55
C VAL A 146 -43.66 16.36 -6.72
N PRO A 147 -42.81 16.17 -7.73
CA PRO A 147 -43.04 15.20 -8.79
C PRO A 147 -43.12 13.78 -8.20
N LEU A 148 -43.99 12.93 -8.75
CA LEU A 148 -44.10 11.55 -8.34
C LEU A 148 -42.96 10.73 -8.97
N ILE A 149 -42.49 9.72 -8.25
CA ILE A 149 -41.58 8.75 -8.80
C ILE A 149 -42.35 7.89 -9.80
N LYS A 150 -41.97 7.91 -11.06
CA LYS A 150 -42.56 7.13 -12.14
C LYS A 150 -41.99 5.72 -12.20
N VAL A 151 -40.67 5.59 -12.12
CA VAL A 151 -39.95 4.31 -12.14
C VAL A 151 -38.76 4.41 -11.20
N SER A 152 -38.43 3.30 -10.51
CA SER A 152 -37.24 3.17 -9.69
C SER A 152 -36.58 1.81 -9.89
N TRP A 153 -35.26 1.78 -10.09
CA TRP A 153 -34.51 0.52 -10.26
C TRP A 153 -33.06 0.68 -9.82
N LEU A 154 -32.33 -0.46 -9.72
CA LEU A 154 -30.90 -0.51 -9.44
C LEU A 154 -30.13 -0.76 -10.74
N GLN A 155 -29.23 0.16 -11.08
CA GLN A 155 -28.27 0.01 -12.18
C GLN A 155 -26.95 -0.53 -11.63
N SER A 156 -26.70 -1.82 -11.85
CA SER A 156 -25.57 -2.53 -11.21
C SER A 156 -24.20 -2.14 -11.76
N VAL A 157 -24.08 -1.78 -13.04
CA VAL A 157 -22.81 -1.48 -13.70
C VAL A 157 -22.21 -0.20 -13.18
N THR A 158 -23.00 0.87 -13.11
CA THR A 158 -22.60 2.20 -12.63
C THR A 158 -22.92 2.41 -11.16
N GLN A 159 -23.55 1.40 -10.52
CA GLN A 159 -23.87 1.37 -9.10
C GLN A 159 -24.80 2.50 -8.64
N TYR A 160 -25.93 2.69 -9.37
CA TYR A 160 -26.92 3.70 -9.02
C TYR A 160 -28.25 3.09 -8.55
N LEU A 161 -28.90 3.74 -7.60
CA LEU A 161 -30.33 3.77 -7.45
C LEU A 161 -30.84 4.88 -8.36
N VAL A 162 -31.62 4.52 -9.38
CA VAL A 162 -32.16 5.43 -10.38
C VAL A 162 -33.62 5.70 -10.10
N LEU A 163 -34.04 6.98 -10.08
CA LEU A 163 -35.40 7.40 -9.88
C LEU A 163 -35.79 8.34 -11.03
N GLN A 164 -36.69 7.91 -11.89
CA GLN A 164 -37.32 8.76 -12.92
C GLN A 164 -38.62 9.34 -12.36
N LEU A 165 -38.81 10.65 -12.58
CA LEU A 165 -39.96 11.42 -12.08
C LEU A 165 -40.96 11.71 -13.20
N ASP A 166 -42.21 11.98 -12.84
CA ASP A 166 -43.27 12.39 -13.76
C ASP A 166 -43.27 13.89 -14.10
N GLY A 167 -42.34 14.64 -13.49
CA GLY A 167 -42.13 16.07 -13.66
C GLY A 167 -40.75 16.47 -13.17
N LYS A 168 -40.38 17.73 -13.32
CA LYS A 168 -39.05 18.24 -12.94
C LYS A 168 -38.99 18.73 -11.50
N LEU A 169 -37.87 18.46 -10.84
CA LEU A 169 -37.39 19.16 -9.66
C LEU A 169 -36.98 20.57 -10.08
N MET A 170 -37.36 21.56 -9.27
CA MET A 170 -37.17 22.98 -9.61
C MET A 170 -35.86 23.50 -9.04
N THR A 171 -35.09 24.24 -9.81
CA THR A 171 -33.86 24.92 -9.39
C THR A 171 -34.08 25.76 -8.11
N GLY A 172 -33.09 25.67 -7.19
CA GLY A 172 -33.11 26.38 -5.89
C GLY A 172 -34.07 25.78 -4.86
N HIS A 173 -34.71 24.64 -5.14
CA HIS A 173 -35.60 23.96 -4.19
C HIS A 173 -34.88 22.76 -3.53
N ARG A 174 -35.28 22.47 -2.29
CA ARG A 174 -34.75 21.40 -1.48
C ARG A 174 -35.74 20.27 -1.32
N TYR A 175 -35.23 19.05 -1.38
CA TYR A 175 -36.02 17.84 -1.30
C TYR A 175 -35.42 16.84 -0.35
N HIS A 176 -36.24 15.99 0.27
CA HIS A 176 -35.85 14.83 1.03
C HIS A 176 -36.07 13.55 0.22
N LEU A 177 -35.05 12.73 0.12
CA LEU A 177 -35.18 11.39 -0.39
C LEU A 177 -35.04 10.40 0.76
N TYR A 178 -36.09 9.69 1.09
CA TYR A 178 -36.12 8.65 2.10
C TYR A 178 -36.01 7.28 1.50
N THR A 179 -35.15 6.41 2.08
CA THR A 179 -34.96 5.01 1.70
C THR A 179 -34.91 4.10 2.93
N LYS A 180 -35.29 2.85 2.74
CA LYS A 180 -35.17 1.78 3.73
C LYS A 180 -34.53 0.58 3.06
N PHE A 181 -33.46 0.02 3.63
CA PHE A 181 -32.63 -0.99 2.99
C PHE A 181 -32.05 -1.99 3.98
N THR A 182 -31.56 -3.11 3.42
CA THR A 182 -30.82 -4.15 4.11
C THR A 182 -29.56 -4.44 3.31
N GLY A 183 -28.43 -4.57 3.99
CA GLY A 183 -27.15 -5.01 3.42
C GLY A 183 -26.59 -6.20 4.17
N GLU A 184 -25.66 -6.89 3.55
CA GLU A 184 -24.86 -7.93 4.20
C GLU A 184 -23.65 -7.27 4.90
N LEU A 185 -23.39 -7.64 6.16
CA LEU A 185 -22.10 -7.45 6.80
C LEU A 185 -21.16 -8.54 6.29
N ALA A 186 -20.64 -8.36 5.08
CA ALA A 186 -19.72 -9.29 4.45
C ALA A 186 -18.36 -9.27 5.16
N ASP A 187 -17.48 -10.20 4.81
CA ASP A 187 -16.09 -10.27 5.27
C ASP A 187 -15.10 -9.86 4.15
N ASP A 188 -15.56 -8.98 3.24
CA ASP A 188 -14.82 -8.52 2.07
C ASP A 188 -13.96 -7.25 2.33
N LEU A 189 -13.91 -6.79 3.58
CA LEU A 189 -13.08 -5.68 4.06
C LEU A 189 -13.38 -4.33 3.41
N GLY A 190 -14.58 -4.13 2.84
CA GLY A 190 -15.02 -2.90 2.20
C GLY A 190 -16.47 -2.54 2.53
N GLY A 191 -16.80 -1.25 2.52
CA GLY A 191 -18.10 -0.75 2.91
C GLY A 191 -18.36 -0.93 4.40
N PHE A 192 -19.56 -1.41 4.78
CA PHE A 192 -19.87 -1.80 6.14
C PHE A 192 -19.75 -3.31 6.25
N TYR A 193 -18.69 -3.79 6.90
CA TYR A 193 -18.26 -5.19 6.90
C TYR A 193 -18.06 -5.73 8.32
N ARG A 194 -17.91 -7.05 8.45
CA ARG A 194 -17.56 -7.70 9.72
C ARG A 194 -16.10 -8.12 9.75
N SER A 195 -15.49 -7.96 10.93
CA SER A 195 -14.21 -8.56 11.29
C SER A 195 -14.45 -9.60 12.38
N GLU A 196 -13.81 -10.75 12.26
CA GLU A 196 -13.97 -11.89 13.17
C GLU A 196 -12.66 -12.23 13.87
N TYR A 197 -12.72 -12.49 15.17
CA TYR A 197 -11.54 -12.88 15.93
C TYR A 197 -11.89 -13.87 17.05
N MET A 198 -10.88 -14.60 17.54
CA MET A 198 -11.01 -15.52 18.65
C MET A 198 -10.48 -14.87 19.93
N GLU A 199 -11.23 -14.93 21.00
CA GLU A 199 -10.83 -14.51 22.34
C GLU A 199 -11.30 -15.55 23.35
N ASP A 200 -10.38 -16.11 24.14
CA ASP A 200 -10.63 -17.18 25.10
C ASP A 200 -11.40 -18.40 24.52
N GLY A 201 -11.09 -18.75 23.27
CA GLY A 201 -11.76 -19.82 22.54
C GLY A 201 -13.17 -19.50 22.03
N VAL A 202 -13.63 -18.26 22.23
CA VAL A 202 -14.93 -17.78 21.74
C VAL A 202 -14.74 -16.91 20.51
N LYS A 203 -15.53 -17.18 19.46
CA LYS A 203 -15.59 -16.34 18.26
C LYS A 203 -16.35 -15.05 18.58
N LYS A 204 -15.72 -13.93 18.31
CA LYS A 204 -16.30 -12.57 18.43
C LYS A 204 -16.36 -11.87 17.08
N VAL A 205 -17.26 -10.93 16.95
CA VAL A 205 -17.54 -10.19 15.72
C VAL A 205 -17.56 -8.70 16.01
N VAL A 206 -16.89 -7.95 15.14
CA VAL A 206 -16.93 -6.47 15.09
C VAL A 206 -17.60 -6.08 13.79
N ALA A 207 -18.55 -5.14 13.82
CA ALA A 207 -19.00 -4.44 12.64
C ALA A 207 -18.18 -3.15 12.49
N THR A 208 -17.56 -2.94 11.33
CA THR A 208 -16.70 -1.77 11.07
C THR A 208 -16.80 -1.35 9.61
N THR A 209 -16.17 -0.23 9.26
CA THR A 209 -16.27 0.34 7.91
C THR A 209 -14.91 0.57 7.26
N GLN A 210 -14.92 0.47 5.91
CA GLN A 210 -13.90 1.02 5.03
C GLN A 210 -14.62 1.61 3.81
N MET A 211 -14.74 2.93 3.77
CA MET A 211 -15.52 3.62 2.74
C MET A 211 -14.69 4.11 1.55
N GLN A 212 -13.43 4.47 1.76
CA GLN A 212 -12.54 4.92 0.69
C GLN A 212 -12.16 3.76 -0.24
N PRO A 213 -12.09 3.99 -1.59
CA PRO A 213 -12.43 5.25 -2.24
C PRO A 213 -13.92 5.41 -2.58
N THR A 214 -14.68 4.35 -2.84
CA THR A 214 -16.04 4.38 -3.39
C THR A 214 -16.98 3.37 -2.76
N ASP A 215 -16.77 3.02 -1.49
CA ASP A 215 -17.50 1.96 -0.80
C ASP A 215 -18.53 2.47 0.22
N ALA A 216 -18.69 3.80 0.39
CA ALA A 216 -19.80 4.35 1.17
C ALA A 216 -21.15 3.91 0.59
N ARG A 217 -21.27 3.78 -0.74
CA ARG A 217 -22.43 3.27 -1.45
C ARG A 217 -22.80 1.81 -1.14
N LYS A 218 -21.91 1.05 -0.51
CA LYS A 218 -22.18 -0.31 0.01
C LYS A 218 -22.84 -0.27 1.40
N ALA A 219 -22.72 0.84 2.13
CA ALA A 219 -23.27 0.99 3.47
C ALA A 219 -24.63 1.69 3.46
N PHE A 220 -24.83 2.68 2.58
CA PHE A 220 -26.08 3.44 2.43
C PHE A 220 -26.10 4.15 1.07
N PRO A 221 -27.30 4.50 0.52
CA PRO A 221 -27.38 5.28 -0.71
C PRO A 221 -26.87 6.70 -0.47
N CYS A 222 -25.91 7.15 -1.29
CA CYS A 222 -25.27 8.46 -1.13
C CYS A 222 -24.75 9.04 -2.45
N PHE A 223 -24.53 10.34 -2.49
CA PHE A 223 -23.78 11.02 -3.54
C PHE A 223 -22.28 10.80 -3.29
N ASP A 224 -21.77 9.63 -3.70
CA ASP A 224 -20.47 9.09 -3.31
C ASP A 224 -19.34 9.60 -4.20
N GLU A 225 -19.15 10.93 -4.20
CA GLU A 225 -18.02 11.62 -4.82
C GLU A 225 -17.39 12.60 -3.79
N PRO A 226 -16.06 12.78 -3.78
CA PRO A 226 -15.37 13.59 -2.77
C PRO A 226 -15.88 15.04 -2.66
N ALA A 227 -16.33 15.62 -3.78
CA ALA A 227 -16.85 16.98 -3.82
C ALA A 227 -18.30 17.12 -3.31
N MET A 228 -19.00 16.01 -3.09
CA MET A 228 -20.36 15.98 -2.58
C MET A 228 -20.38 15.95 -1.04
N LYS A 229 -19.72 16.94 -0.42
CA LYS A 229 -19.66 17.05 1.05
C LYS A 229 -21.02 17.37 1.65
N ALA A 230 -21.31 16.75 2.80
CA ALA A 230 -22.55 16.94 3.56
C ALA A 230 -22.31 16.80 5.06
N ILE A 231 -23.32 17.15 5.87
CA ILE A 231 -23.37 16.91 7.31
C ILE A 231 -24.07 15.58 7.56
N PHE A 232 -23.58 14.75 8.50
CA PHE A 232 -24.16 13.45 8.81
C PHE A 232 -24.67 13.39 10.23
N TYR A 233 -25.97 13.11 10.39
CA TYR A 233 -26.65 12.78 11.65
C TYR A 233 -26.75 11.27 11.77
N ILE A 234 -25.98 10.67 12.67
CA ILE A 234 -25.78 9.23 12.74
C ILE A 234 -26.44 8.67 13.99
N THR A 235 -27.12 7.55 13.83
CA THR A 235 -27.69 6.75 14.90
C THR A 235 -27.36 5.28 14.66
N LEU A 236 -26.74 4.64 15.64
CA LEU A 236 -26.45 3.21 15.60
C LEU A 236 -27.34 2.48 16.62
N ILE A 237 -27.93 1.37 16.19
CA ILE A 237 -28.65 0.43 17.05
C ILE A 237 -27.73 -0.79 17.22
N HIS A 238 -27.50 -1.22 18.44
CA HIS A 238 -26.55 -2.29 18.73
C HIS A 238 -26.91 -3.05 20.01
N ASP A 239 -26.28 -4.23 20.20
CA ASP A 239 -26.53 -5.08 21.35
C ASP A 239 -26.01 -4.45 22.65
N ARG A 240 -26.67 -4.72 23.77
CA ARG A 240 -26.18 -4.33 25.09
C ARG A 240 -24.82 -4.98 25.37
N GLY A 241 -23.92 -4.24 26.01
CA GLY A 241 -22.57 -4.68 26.30
C GLY A 241 -21.58 -4.50 25.14
N THR A 242 -22.04 -3.89 24.01
CA THR A 242 -21.18 -3.42 22.96
C THR A 242 -21.05 -1.90 23.00
N VAL A 243 -19.98 -1.37 22.42
CA VAL A 243 -19.69 0.05 22.23
C VAL A 243 -19.94 0.39 20.78
N ALA A 244 -20.65 1.49 20.53
CA ALA A 244 -20.84 2.05 19.20
C ALA A 244 -20.00 3.32 19.08
N LEU A 245 -19.26 3.45 17.99
CA LEU A 245 -18.41 4.61 17.67
C LEU A 245 -18.74 5.14 16.28
N SER A 246 -18.57 6.46 16.10
CA SER A 246 -18.67 7.12 14.81
C SER A 246 -17.76 8.35 14.75
N ASN A 247 -17.83 9.13 13.68
CA ASN A 247 -17.05 10.35 13.49
C ASN A 247 -17.28 11.38 14.61
N GLY A 248 -18.55 11.64 14.97
CA GLY A 248 -18.92 12.54 16.07
C GLY A 248 -18.86 11.89 17.45
N GLU A 249 -18.92 12.70 18.50
CA GLU A 249 -19.08 12.22 19.88
C GLU A 249 -20.46 11.59 20.12
N GLU A 250 -20.54 10.73 21.11
CA GLU A 250 -21.82 10.16 21.58
C GLU A 250 -22.67 11.25 22.27
N LYS A 251 -23.91 11.43 21.78
CA LYS A 251 -24.89 12.37 22.36
C LYS A 251 -25.59 11.76 23.56
N GLY A 252 -25.02 11.92 24.72
CA GLY A 252 -25.54 11.34 25.96
C GLY A 252 -25.31 9.80 26.03
N TYR A 253 -26.06 9.16 26.94
CA TYR A 253 -25.93 7.72 27.13
C TYR A 253 -26.79 6.92 26.14
N PRO A 254 -26.38 5.68 25.78
CA PRO A 254 -27.19 4.80 24.97
C PRO A 254 -28.57 4.53 25.56
N VAL A 255 -29.61 4.62 24.74
CA VAL A 255 -31.02 4.43 25.17
C VAL A 255 -31.49 3.03 24.81
N THR A 256 -31.96 2.27 25.78
CA THR A 256 -32.56 0.93 25.54
C THR A 256 -33.87 1.07 24.72
N ILE A 257 -34.04 0.20 23.72
CA ILE A 257 -35.25 0.16 22.88
C ILE A 257 -36.10 -1.06 23.27
N ASP A 258 -37.40 -0.82 23.55
CA ASP A 258 -38.50 -1.79 23.65
C ASP A 258 -38.21 -3.12 24.37
N ASN A 259 -37.77 -3.12 25.64
CA ASN A 259 -37.44 -4.34 26.42
C ASN A 259 -36.55 -5.38 25.69
N GLN A 260 -36.04 -5.06 24.51
CA GLN A 260 -35.10 -5.91 23.77
C GLN A 260 -33.70 -5.72 24.35
N HIS A 261 -32.83 -6.71 24.11
CA HIS A 261 -31.42 -6.64 24.53
C HIS A 261 -30.60 -5.68 23.67
N VAL A 262 -31.21 -4.66 23.03
CA VAL A 262 -30.59 -3.68 22.14
C VAL A 262 -30.71 -2.26 22.71
N GLN A 263 -29.77 -1.43 22.30
CA GLN A 263 -29.69 -0.01 22.66
C GLN A 263 -29.42 0.84 21.45
N LYS A 264 -29.73 2.10 21.54
CA LYS A 264 -29.52 3.12 20.50
C LYS A 264 -28.53 4.16 21.00
N THR A 265 -27.46 4.35 20.24
CA THR A 265 -26.51 5.45 20.41
C THR A 265 -26.72 6.48 19.31
N VAL A 266 -26.89 7.73 19.69
CA VAL A 266 -27.01 8.88 18.81
C VAL A 266 -25.71 9.67 18.90
N PHE A 267 -25.20 10.14 17.77
CA PHE A 267 -23.98 10.92 17.72
C PHE A 267 -24.27 12.39 17.44
N GLU A 268 -23.39 13.29 17.88
CA GLU A 268 -23.42 14.67 17.46
C GLU A 268 -23.19 14.76 15.94
N PRO A 269 -23.78 15.74 15.24
CA PRO A 269 -23.61 15.86 13.80
C PRO A 269 -22.15 16.08 13.44
N THR A 270 -21.76 15.55 12.30
CA THR A 270 -20.38 15.75 11.77
C THR A 270 -20.21 17.18 11.28
N GLU A 271 -18.96 17.58 11.11
CA GLU A 271 -18.66 18.71 10.23
C GLU A 271 -19.04 18.36 8.78
N LYS A 272 -19.08 19.37 7.89
CA LYS A 272 -19.32 19.15 6.46
C LYS A 272 -18.17 18.41 5.83
N MET A 273 -18.38 17.15 5.44
CA MET A 273 -17.33 16.22 5.03
C MET A 273 -17.75 15.31 3.88
N SER A 274 -16.77 14.66 3.25
CA SER A 274 -16.98 13.69 2.16
C SER A 274 -17.44 12.33 2.69
N THR A 275 -18.21 11.59 1.90
CA THR A 275 -18.75 10.27 2.24
C THR A 275 -17.68 9.23 2.56
N TYR A 276 -16.53 9.26 1.86
CA TYR A 276 -15.46 8.28 2.05
C TYR A 276 -14.77 8.34 3.42
N LEU A 277 -14.99 9.43 4.18
CA LEU A 277 -14.45 9.64 5.53
C LEU A 277 -15.39 9.19 6.66
N LEU A 278 -16.57 8.68 6.34
CA LEU A 278 -17.50 8.16 7.33
C LEU A 278 -17.00 6.84 7.94
N ALA A 279 -17.25 6.67 9.23
CA ALA A 279 -16.96 5.45 9.94
C ALA A 279 -18.06 5.10 10.95
N PHE A 280 -18.39 3.80 11.04
CA PHE A 280 -19.29 3.21 12.00
C PHE A 280 -18.65 1.96 12.59
N ILE A 281 -18.62 1.85 13.90
CA ILE A 281 -18.06 0.66 14.58
C ILE A 281 -18.99 0.22 15.69
N VAL A 282 -19.23 -1.09 15.76
CA VAL A 282 -19.88 -1.74 16.88
C VAL A 282 -18.99 -2.91 17.31
N SER A 283 -18.49 -2.85 18.55
CA SER A 283 -17.55 -3.84 19.09
C SER A 283 -17.74 -4.04 20.59
N ASP A 284 -17.06 -5.01 21.17
CA ASP A 284 -16.94 -5.18 22.62
C ASP A 284 -15.57 -4.71 23.16
N PHE A 285 -14.88 -3.86 22.40
CA PHE A 285 -13.54 -3.37 22.70
C PHE A 285 -13.51 -2.50 23.97
N ASP A 286 -12.32 -2.40 24.55
CA ASP A 286 -12.00 -1.48 25.63
C ASP A 286 -11.07 -0.36 25.12
N PHE A 287 -10.81 0.65 25.94
CA PHE A 287 -9.99 1.78 25.55
C PHE A 287 -9.17 2.37 26.72
N ILE A 288 -8.10 3.05 26.35
CA ILE A 288 -7.37 3.99 27.19
C ILE A 288 -7.52 5.39 26.62
N ASN A 289 -7.42 6.41 27.45
CA ASN A 289 -7.65 7.77 27.02
C ASN A 289 -6.79 8.83 27.72
N ASN A 290 -6.71 9.99 27.08
CA ASN A 290 -6.12 11.21 27.62
C ASN A 290 -6.82 12.42 27.00
N THR A 291 -6.73 13.57 27.66
CA THR A 291 -7.24 14.84 27.09
C THR A 291 -6.09 15.82 26.99
N ILE A 292 -5.87 16.36 25.79
CA ILE A 292 -4.80 17.32 25.51
C ILE A 292 -5.43 18.55 24.87
N ASP A 293 -5.31 19.70 25.57
CA ASP A 293 -5.83 21.01 25.13
C ASP A 293 -7.30 20.98 24.67
N GLY A 294 -8.13 20.21 25.38
CA GLY A 294 -9.55 20.09 25.11
C GLY A 294 -9.93 19.01 24.08
N VAL A 295 -8.97 18.36 23.41
CA VAL A 295 -9.23 17.22 22.54
C VAL A 295 -9.18 15.92 23.33
N TRP A 296 -10.25 15.15 23.30
CA TRP A 296 -10.33 13.85 23.97
C TRP A 296 -9.77 12.76 23.03
N ILE A 297 -8.64 12.16 23.41
CA ILE A 297 -7.95 11.13 22.64
C ILE A 297 -8.24 9.78 23.28
N ARG A 298 -8.77 8.83 22.49
CA ARG A 298 -9.06 7.45 22.91
C ARG A 298 -8.38 6.45 21.98
N ILE A 299 -7.76 5.42 22.55
CA ILE A 299 -7.19 4.28 21.81
C ILE A 299 -7.99 3.04 22.14
N PHE A 300 -8.71 2.51 21.16
CA PHE A 300 -9.56 1.33 21.28
C PHE A 300 -8.86 0.08 20.70
N ALA A 301 -8.98 -1.03 21.40
CA ALA A 301 -8.55 -2.34 20.90
C ALA A 301 -9.27 -3.47 21.65
N ARG A 302 -8.97 -4.71 21.25
CA ARG A 302 -9.42 -5.90 22.00
C ARG A 302 -9.03 -5.79 23.48
N LYS A 303 -9.92 -6.23 24.38
CA LYS A 303 -9.71 -6.10 25.83
C LYS A 303 -8.35 -6.61 26.34
N PRO A 304 -7.86 -7.80 25.90
CA PRO A 304 -6.54 -8.25 26.33
C PRO A 304 -5.38 -7.34 25.89
N ALA A 305 -5.48 -6.71 24.71
CA ALA A 305 -4.47 -5.80 24.22
C ALA A 305 -4.41 -4.50 25.03
N ILE A 306 -5.58 -3.94 25.39
CA ILE A 306 -5.68 -2.76 26.28
C ILE A 306 -5.16 -3.10 27.66
N ALA A 307 -5.58 -4.22 28.25
CA ALA A 307 -5.13 -4.68 29.57
C ALA A 307 -3.61 -4.93 29.63
N ALA A 308 -2.99 -5.35 28.53
CA ALA A 308 -1.55 -5.52 28.38
C ALA A 308 -0.79 -4.19 28.11
N GLY A 309 -1.47 -3.05 28.03
CA GLY A 309 -0.85 -1.74 27.80
C GLY A 309 -0.35 -1.51 26.39
N GLN A 310 -0.79 -2.28 25.40
CA GLN A 310 -0.29 -2.18 24.02
C GLN A 310 -0.71 -0.89 23.30
N GLY A 311 -1.72 -0.17 23.79
CA GLY A 311 -2.18 1.12 23.26
C GLY A 311 -1.41 2.33 23.81
N GLU A 312 -0.61 2.18 24.86
CA GLU A 312 0.02 3.30 25.59
C GLU A 312 0.96 4.11 24.70
N TYR A 313 1.73 3.46 23.83
CA TYR A 313 2.63 4.16 22.93
C TYR A 313 1.86 5.09 21.98
N ALA A 314 0.81 4.59 21.35
CA ALA A 314 -0.04 5.38 20.46
C ALA A 314 -0.69 6.55 21.22
N LEU A 315 -1.24 6.33 22.40
CA LEU A 315 -1.84 7.36 23.25
C LEU A 315 -0.85 8.49 23.56
N ASN A 316 0.38 8.12 23.94
CA ASN A 316 1.42 9.08 24.33
C ASN A 316 1.96 9.89 23.12
N LYS A 317 1.91 9.36 21.91
CA LYS A 317 2.45 10.03 20.71
C LYS A 317 1.42 10.83 19.93
N THR A 318 0.14 10.51 20.02
CA THR A 318 -0.95 11.21 19.29
C THR A 318 -1.03 12.68 19.65
N GLY A 319 -1.04 13.04 20.94
CA GLY A 319 -1.15 14.43 21.36
C GLY A 319 -0.03 15.36 20.87
N PRO A 320 1.24 15.01 21.10
CA PRO A 320 2.37 15.78 20.57
C PRO A 320 2.34 15.98 19.05
N ILE A 321 2.01 14.93 18.28
CA ILE A 321 1.89 15.01 16.81
C ILE A 321 0.75 15.94 16.40
N LEU A 322 -0.42 15.81 17.04
CA LEU A 322 -1.56 16.67 16.76
C LEU A 322 -1.24 18.15 17.01
N LYS A 323 -0.58 18.45 18.12
CA LYS A 323 -0.14 19.80 18.47
C LYS A 323 0.91 20.36 17.52
N PHE A 324 1.83 19.52 17.06
CA PHE A 324 2.78 19.89 16.04
C PHE A 324 2.06 20.36 14.77
N PHE A 325 1.08 19.61 14.27
CA PHE A 325 0.34 19.98 13.07
C PHE A 325 -0.51 21.23 13.24
N GLU A 326 -1.18 21.42 14.38
CA GLU A 326 -1.90 22.67 14.68
C GLU A 326 -0.99 23.89 14.57
N LYS A 327 0.19 23.80 15.15
CA LYS A 327 1.21 24.87 15.09
C LYS A 327 1.77 25.04 13.67
N TYR A 328 2.10 23.95 13.00
CA TYR A 328 2.67 23.93 11.66
C TYR A 328 1.74 24.60 10.66
N TYR A 329 0.47 24.23 10.67
CA TYR A 329 -0.56 24.75 9.78
C TYR A 329 -1.22 26.02 10.29
N ASN A 330 -0.98 26.42 11.54
CA ASN A 330 -1.70 27.53 12.22
C ASN A 330 -3.21 27.37 12.08
N SER A 331 -3.71 26.17 12.29
CA SER A 331 -5.10 25.76 12.16
C SER A 331 -5.42 24.74 13.24
N SER A 332 -6.37 25.02 14.11
CA SER A 332 -6.77 24.11 15.18
C SER A 332 -7.42 22.85 14.61
N TYR A 333 -7.25 21.73 15.30
CA TYR A 333 -8.00 20.51 15.04
C TYR A 333 -9.50 20.80 15.33
N PRO A 334 -10.41 20.60 14.35
CA PRO A 334 -11.76 21.13 14.48
C PRO A 334 -12.71 20.29 15.33
N LEU A 335 -12.31 19.06 15.69
CA LEU A 335 -13.20 18.14 16.40
C LEU A 335 -12.83 18.06 17.89
N PRO A 336 -13.83 17.78 18.79
CA PRO A 336 -13.61 17.68 20.22
C PRO A 336 -12.89 16.38 20.63
N LYS A 337 -12.84 15.38 19.75
CA LYS A 337 -12.24 14.07 20.04
C LYS A 337 -11.44 13.52 18.86
N SER A 338 -10.51 12.63 19.16
CA SER A 338 -9.78 11.81 18.19
C SER A 338 -9.73 10.37 18.70
N ASP A 339 -10.62 9.54 18.18
CA ASP A 339 -10.63 8.10 18.46
C ASP A 339 -9.73 7.38 17.46
N GLN A 340 -8.98 6.41 17.94
CA GLN A 340 -8.12 5.54 17.13
C GLN A 340 -8.38 4.09 17.53
N ILE A 341 -8.66 3.24 16.56
CA ILE A 341 -9.06 1.86 16.85
C ILE A 341 -8.24 0.85 16.07
N ALA A 342 -7.73 -0.15 16.78
CA ALA A 342 -6.99 -1.28 16.22
C ALA A 342 -7.96 -2.41 15.85
N LEU A 343 -8.11 -2.70 14.57
CA LEU A 343 -9.03 -3.71 14.05
C LEU A 343 -8.32 -5.05 13.78
N PRO A 344 -8.95 -6.19 14.12
CA PRO A 344 -8.42 -7.51 13.84
C PRO A 344 -8.25 -7.78 12.33
N ASP A 345 -9.23 -7.35 11.51
CA ASP A 345 -9.18 -7.46 10.07
C ASP A 345 -9.41 -6.08 9.43
N PHE A 346 -8.39 -5.59 8.76
CA PHE A 346 -8.39 -4.32 8.07
C PHE A 346 -7.46 -4.38 6.84
N ASN A 347 -7.92 -3.94 5.69
CA ASN A 347 -7.20 -4.14 4.44
C ASN A 347 -5.99 -3.23 4.27
N ALA A 348 -6.15 -1.92 4.45
CA ALA A 348 -5.07 -0.94 4.42
C ALA A 348 -4.20 -0.99 5.70
N GLY A 349 -3.23 -0.11 5.85
CA GLY A 349 -2.50 0.08 7.10
C GLY A 349 -3.32 0.84 8.13
N ALA A 350 -3.93 1.93 7.70
CA ALA A 350 -4.86 2.76 8.45
C ALA A 350 -5.79 3.53 7.52
N MET A 351 -6.69 4.34 8.09
CA MET A 351 -7.65 5.18 7.37
C MET A 351 -8.02 6.40 8.21
N GLU A 352 -7.94 7.55 7.58
CA GLU A 352 -8.11 8.89 8.15
C GLU A 352 -9.56 9.29 8.46
N ASN A 353 -10.48 8.38 8.73
CA ASN A 353 -11.88 8.75 9.01
C ASN A 353 -11.94 9.87 10.06
N TRP A 354 -12.62 10.97 9.75
CA TRP A 354 -12.54 12.18 10.54
C TRP A 354 -13.10 12.00 11.95
N GLY A 355 -12.19 12.01 12.94
CA GLY A 355 -12.50 11.80 14.35
C GLY A 355 -12.56 10.33 14.83
N LEU A 356 -12.47 9.34 13.92
CA LEU A 356 -12.44 7.91 14.23
C LEU A 356 -11.49 7.18 13.27
N ILE A 357 -10.19 7.27 13.52
CA ILE A 357 -9.14 6.69 12.69
C ILE A 357 -9.09 5.18 12.93
N THR A 358 -9.09 4.40 11.86
CA THR A 358 -9.03 2.94 11.92
C THR A 358 -7.65 2.43 11.50
N TYR A 359 -7.16 1.38 12.16
CA TYR A 359 -5.83 0.81 11.96
C TYR A 359 -5.85 -0.70 11.95
N ARG A 360 -4.89 -1.32 11.25
CA ARG A 360 -4.47 -2.69 11.58
C ARG A 360 -3.91 -2.74 12.99
N GLU A 361 -4.08 -3.85 13.70
CA GLU A 361 -3.47 -4.04 15.03
C GLU A 361 -1.94 -3.82 15.01
N THR A 362 -1.25 -4.28 13.97
CA THR A 362 0.21 -4.11 13.81
C THR A 362 0.64 -2.67 13.56
N ALA A 363 -0.29 -1.78 13.20
CA ALA A 363 -0.03 -0.38 12.89
C ALA A 363 -0.36 0.59 14.04
N LEU A 364 -0.99 0.11 15.13
CA LEU A 364 -1.34 0.93 16.29
C LEU A 364 -0.80 0.37 17.61
N LEU A 365 -0.72 -0.95 17.77
CA LEU A 365 -0.40 -1.60 19.03
C LEU A 365 1.08 -1.92 19.14
N TYR A 366 1.69 -1.52 20.26
CA TYR A 366 3.09 -1.76 20.59
C TYR A 366 3.22 -2.59 21.86
N ASP A 367 3.87 -3.73 21.74
CA ASP A 367 4.22 -4.58 22.89
C ASP A 367 5.72 -4.51 23.13
N LYS A 368 6.15 -4.21 24.38
CA LYS A 368 7.56 -4.01 24.72
C LYS A 368 8.42 -5.27 24.55
N GLU A 369 7.83 -6.46 24.71
CA GLU A 369 8.54 -7.73 24.65
C GLU A 369 8.51 -8.37 23.25
N PHE A 370 7.56 -7.97 22.41
CA PHE A 370 7.33 -8.60 21.10
C PHE A 370 7.50 -7.66 19.91
N SER A 371 7.26 -6.37 20.05
CA SER A 371 7.36 -5.43 18.95
C SER A 371 8.80 -4.93 18.77
N SER A 372 9.25 -4.92 17.50
CA SER A 372 10.60 -4.44 17.13
C SER A 372 10.67 -2.91 17.06
N ASN A 373 11.90 -2.40 16.93
CA ASN A 373 12.15 -0.99 16.64
C ASN A 373 11.43 -0.52 15.37
N SER A 374 11.39 -1.36 14.32
CA SER A 374 10.65 -1.05 13.09
C SER A 374 9.13 -1.03 13.28
N ASN A 375 8.58 -1.90 14.14
CA ASN A 375 7.16 -1.83 14.52
C ASN A 375 6.86 -0.50 15.23
N LYS A 376 7.71 -0.10 16.15
CA LYS A 376 7.56 1.15 16.91
C LYS A 376 7.62 2.38 15.99
N GLN A 377 8.59 2.43 15.07
CA GLN A 377 8.69 3.50 14.07
C GLN A 377 7.44 3.53 13.17
N ARG A 378 6.99 2.37 12.67
CA ARG A 378 5.79 2.29 11.83
C ARG A 378 4.57 2.86 12.52
N ILE A 379 4.38 2.63 13.83
CA ILE A 379 3.27 3.20 14.59
C ILE A 379 3.39 4.72 14.66
N ALA A 380 4.58 5.26 14.95
CA ALA A 380 4.78 6.70 15.02
C ALA A 380 4.53 7.39 13.67
N THR A 381 5.07 6.83 12.58
CA THR A 381 4.90 7.42 11.24
C THR A 381 3.46 7.32 10.74
N ILE A 382 2.76 6.19 10.94
CA ILE A 382 1.39 6.04 10.47
C ILE A 382 0.42 6.91 11.28
N ILE A 383 0.61 7.06 12.60
CA ILE A 383 -0.19 8.00 13.40
C ILE A 383 0.01 9.42 12.87
N ALA A 384 1.25 9.82 12.55
CA ALA A 384 1.52 11.12 11.99
C ALA A 384 0.90 11.30 10.60
N HIS A 385 0.90 10.26 9.76
CA HIS A 385 0.24 10.23 8.45
C HIS A 385 -1.27 10.49 8.59
N GLU A 386 -1.96 9.68 9.40
CA GLU A 386 -3.41 9.78 9.59
C GLU A 386 -3.83 11.12 10.23
N LEU A 387 -3.04 11.63 11.16
CA LEU A 387 -3.30 12.94 11.77
C LEU A 387 -3.06 14.10 10.81
N ALA A 388 -2.09 13.99 9.90
CA ALA A 388 -1.87 14.99 8.85
C ALA A 388 -3.06 15.14 7.92
N HIS A 389 -3.74 14.04 7.62
CA HIS A 389 -4.96 14.01 6.82
C HIS A 389 -6.09 14.84 7.41
N MET A 390 -6.11 15.10 8.71
CA MET A 390 -7.15 15.91 9.34
C MET A 390 -7.24 17.31 8.70
N TRP A 391 -6.14 17.82 8.13
CA TRP A 391 -6.07 19.04 7.33
C TRP A 391 -6.03 18.77 5.84
N PHE A 392 -5.12 17.91 5.36
CA PHE A 392 -4.97 17.55 3.95
C PHE A 392 -5.70 16.22 3.65
N GLY A 393 -6.95 16.34 3.25
CA GLY A 393 -7.88 15.24 2.99
C GLY A 393 -9.25 15.48 3.60
N ASN A 394 -9.31 15.92 4.86
CA ASN A 394 -10.56 16.06 5.63
C ASN A 394 -11.04 17.51 5.64
N LEU A 395 -10.30 18.45 6.22
CA LEU A 395 -10.67 19.86 6.21
C LEU A 395 -10.73 20.38 4.77
N VAL A 396 -9.66 20.20 4.02
CA VAL A 396 -9.60 20.50 2.59
C VAL A 396 -9.46 19.17 1.84
N THR A 397 -10.41 18.85 0.97
CA THR A 397 -10.45 17.60 0.24
C THR A 397 -10.19 17.83 -1.24
N LEU A 398 -9.53 16.90 -1.92
CA LEU A 398 -9.44 16.88 -3.38
C LEU A 398 -10.83 16.99 -4.02
N ARG A 399 -10.93 17.63 -5.19
CA ARG A 399 -12.20 17.73 -5.92
C ARG A 399 -12.60 16.40 -6.56
N TRP A 400 -11.62 15.71 -7.14
CA TRP A 400 -11.78 14.40 -7.74
C TRP A 400 -10.52 13.55 -7.57
N TRP A 401 -10.64 12.26 -7.67
CA TRP A 401 -9.58 11.28 -7.40
C TRP A 401 -8.33 11.43 -8.26
N ASN A 402 -8.40 12.10 -9.43
CA ASN A 402 -7.22 12.40 -10.25
C ASN A 402 -6.12 13.20 -9.53
N ASP A 403 -6.48 13.91 -8.47
CA ASP A 403 -5.57 14.67 -7.61
C ASP A 403 -5.33 14.00 -6.24
N LEU A 404 -5.41 12.67 -6.16
CA LEU A 404 -5.23 11.90 -4.91
C LEU A 404 -3.95 12.27 -4.16
N TRP A 405 -2.89 12.63 -4.88
CA TRP A 405 -1.63 13.05 -4.30
C TRP A 405 -1.72 14.31 -3.41
N LEU A 406 -2.76 15.15 -3.57
CA LEU A 406 -3.01 16.29 -2.67
C LEU A 406 -3.33 15.84 -1.24
N ASN A 407 -3.90 14.67 -1.06
CA ASN A 407 -4.12 14.05 0.24
C ASN A 407 -2.90 13.22 0.62
N GLU A 408 -2.62 12.17 -0.13
CA GLU A 408 -1.65 11.13 0.22
C GLU A 408 -0.19 11.59 0.15
N GLY A 409 0.17 12.38 -0.86
CA GLY A 409 1.52 12.92 -0.99
C GLY A 409 1.86 13.91 0.12
N PHE A 410 0.88 14.73 0.56
CA PHE A 410 1.07 15.61 1.71
C PHE A 410 1.25 14.80 3.00
N ALA A 411 0.34 13.89 3.28
CA ALA A 411 0.42 13.06 4.48
C ALA A 411 1.75 12.28 4.52
N SER A 412 2.17 11.69 3.40
CA SER A 412 3.43 10.95 3.29
C SER A 412 4.68 11.83 3.45
N TYR A 413 4.62 13.12 3.08
CA TYR A 413 5.74 14.04 3.36
C TYR A 413 5.79 14.44 4.83
N VAL A 414 4.66 14.92 5.36
CA VAL A 414 4.65 15.51 6.71
C VAL A 414 4.61 14.47 7.82
N GLU A 415 4.33 13.19 7.53
CA GLU A 415 4.44 12.10 8.51
C GLU A 415 5.85 12.04 9.13
N TYR A 416 6.90 12.29 8.33
CA TYR A 416 8.28 12.35 8.82
C TYR A 416 8.52 13.53 9.76
N LEU A 417 7.84 14.66 9.53
CA LEU A 417 7.92 15.82 10.39
C LEU A 417 7.20 15.57 11.72
N GLY A 418 5.99 15.01 11.67
CA GLY A 418 5.23 14.64 12.85
C GLY A 418 5.89 13.54 13.69
N ALA A 419 6.46 12.53 13.04
CA ALA A 419 7.20 11.47 13.72
C ALA A 419 8.50 12.00 14.35
N HIS A 420 9.18 12.95 13.71
CA HIS A 420 10.36 13.60 14.28
C HIS A 420 10.01 14.41 15.54
N GLU A 421 8.89 15.11 15.57
CA GLU A 421 8.44 15.81 16.79
C GLU A 421 8.16 14.83 17.94
N ALA A 422 7.57 13.67 17.63
CA ALA A 422 7.30 12.63 18.61
C ALA A 422 8.54 11.90 19.10
N GLU A 423 9.55 11.73 18.23
CA GLU A 423 10.79 10.97 18.48
C GLU A 423 11.99 11.69 17.82
N PRO A 424 12.46 12.81 18.41
CA PRO A 424 13.45 13.68 17.79
C PRO A 424 14.84 13.04 17.58
N ASP A 425 15.17 12.04 18.39
CA ASP A 425 16.48 11.36 18.35
C ASP A 425 16.60 10.29 17.26
N TRP A 426 15.50 10.01 16.52
CA TRP A 426 15.49 8.90 15.54
C TRP A 426 16.03 9.27 14.16
N ASN A 427 16.21 10.55 13.85
CA ASN A 427 16.54 11.03 12.51
C ASN A 427 15.58 10.56 11.40
N VAL A 428 14.29 10.38 11.73
CA VAL A 428 13.30 9.83 10.79
C VAL A 428 13.15 10.64 9.51
N LYS A 429 13.42 11.96 9.54
CA LYS A 429 13.35 12.81 8.33
C LYS A 429 14.27 12.36 7.21
N ASP A 430 15.39 11.75 7.52
CA ASP A 430 16.33 11.24 6.53
C ASP A 430 15.80 9.97 5.83
N LEU A 431 14.95 9.21 6.53
CA LEU A 431 14.39 7.96 6.02
C LEU A 431 13.47 8.15 4.81
N ILE A 432 12.96 9.35 4.54
CA ILE A 432 12.18 9.64 3.33
C ILE A 432 12.95 9.30 2.05
N VAL A 433 14.28 9.37 2.08
CA VAL A 433 15.11 9.02 0.92
C VAL A 433 14.99 7.54 0.58
N LEU A 434 15.10 6.66 1.58
CA LEU A 434 14.95 5.22 1.38
C LEU A 434 13.48 4.81 1.19
N GLY A 435 12.59 5.37 2.02
CA GLY A 435 11.18 4.99 2.09
C GLY A 435 10.33 5.47 0.92
N ASP A 436 10.63 6.65 0.38
CA ASP A 436 9.84 7.27 -0.69
C ASP A 436 10.65 7.51 -1.97
N VAL A 437 11.77 8.26 -1.89
CA VAL A 437 12.52 8.63 -3.11
C VAL A 437 13.02 7.40 -3.86
N HIS A 438 13.75 6.50 -3.21
CA HIS A 438 14.27 5.28 -3.86
C HIS A 438 13.14 4.33 -4.29
N ARG A 439 12.12 4.21 -3.45
CA ARG A 439 10.93 3.37 -3.75
C ARG A 439 10.24 3.83 -5.04
N VAL A 440 9.96 5.10 -5.17
CA VAL A 440 9.23 5.60 -6.33
C VAL A 440 10.12 5.72 -7.58
N PHE A 441 11.41 5.95 -7.45
CA PHE A 441 12.33 5.94 -8.59
C PHE A 441 12.30 4.59 -9.33
N ALA A 442 12.09 3.48 -8.63
CA ALA A 442 11.98 2.16 -9.24
C ALA A 442 10.71 1.98 -10.11
N VAL A 443 9.67 2.75 -9.86
CA VAL A 443 8.39 2.73 -10.59
C VAL A 443 8.36 3.84 -11.64
N ASP A 444 8.74 5.06 -11.27
CA ASP A 444 8.67 6.24 -12.14
C ASP A 444 9.79 6.28 -13.22
N ALA A 445 10.70 5.30 -13.19
CA ALA A 445 11.69 5.01 -14.23
C ALA A 445 11.14 4.11 -15.37
N LEU A 446 9.90 3.64 -15.27
CA LEU A 446 9.28 2.78 -16.28
C LEU A 446 8.50 3.62 -17.30
N ALA A 447 8.49 3.18 -18.56
CA ALA A 447 7.67 3.81 -19.62
C ALA A 447 6.18 3.68 -19.35
N SER A 448 5.78 2.66 -18.55
CA SER A 448 4.42 2.44 -18.05
C SER A 448 4.06 3.24 -16.80
N SER A 449 4.88 4.21 -16.37
CA SER A 449 4.53 5.15 -15.31
C SER A 449 3.40 6.11 -15.73
N HIS A 450 2.88 6.88 -14.79
CA HIS A 450 1.87 7.90 -15.05
C HIS A 450 2.22 9.24 -14.36
N PRO A 451 1.62 10.37 -14.80
CA PRO A 451 1.79 11.65 -14.14
C PRO A 451 1.31 11.64 -12.69
N LEU A 452 1.82 12.56 -11.88
CA LEU A 452 1.38 12.74 -10.50
C LEU A 452 -0.10 13.16 -10.42
N SER A 453 -0.57 14.00 -11.34
CA SER A 453 -1.97 14.36 -11.53
C SER A 453 -2.42 13.93 -12.93
N SER A 454 -3.45 13.08 -12.99
CA SER A 454 -4.10 12.66 -14.22
C SER A 454 -5.17 13.66 -14.65
N LYS A 455 -5.69 13.56 -15.88
CA LYS A 455 -6.86 14.33 -16.26
C LYS A 455 -8.13 13.80 -15.60
N GLU A 456 -9.01 14.68 -15.17
CA GLU A 456 -10.26 14.31 -14.47
C GLU A 456 -11.13 13.38 -15.33
N GLU A 457 -11.17 13.60 -16.64
CA GLU A 457 -11.92 12.80 -17.59
C GLU A 457 -11.39 11.38 -17.83
N ASP A 458 -10.12 11.12 -17.50
CA ASP A 458 -9.50 9.80 -17.69
C ASP A 458 -9.80 8.84 -16.50
N ILE A 459 -10.21 9.39 -15.35
CA ILE A 459 -10.46 8.63 -14.12
C ILE A 459 -11.97 8.61 -13.85
N GLN A 460 -12.65 7.57 -14.32
CA GLN A 460 -14.11 7.48 -14.26
C GLN A 460 -14.60 6.30 -13.38
N LYS A 461 -13.95 5.15 -13.48
CA LYS A 461 -14.41 3.88 -12.90
C LYS A 461 -13.78 3.63 -11.53
N PRO A 462 -14.47 2.95 -10.60
CA PRO A 462 -13.88 2.57 -9.31
C PRO A 462 -12.52 1.86 -9.41
N ALA A 463 -12.34 0.96 -10.39
CA ALA A 463 -11.06 0.29 -10.61
C ALA A 463 -9.93 1.27 -10.96
N GLN A 464 -10.18 2.25 -11.84
CA GLN A 464 -9.20 3.29 -12.20
C GLN A 464 -8.85 4.17 -11.00
N ILE A 465 -9.83 4.47 -10.13
CA ILE A 465 -9.59 5.21 -8.89
C ILE A 465 -8.67 4.40 -7.96
N SER A 466 -8.95 3.10 -7.81
CA SER A 466 -8.15 2.23 -6.94
C SER A 466 -6.70 2.08 -7.42
N GLU A 467 -6.43 2.15 -8.73
CA GLU A 467 -5.07 2.12 -9.30
C GLU A 467 -4.23 3.33 -8.94
N LEU A 468 -4.85 4.48 -8.62
CA LEU A 468 -4.13 5.69 -8.21
C LEU A 468 -3.54 5.63 -6.79
N PHE A 469 -3.98 4.68 -5.95
CA PHE A 469 -3.39 4.43 -4.64
C PHE A 469 -2.07 3.66 -4.81
N ASP A 470 -1.06 4.32 -5.30
CA ASP A 470 0.23 3.75 -5.70
C ASP A 470 1.43 4.59 -5.25
N ALA A 471 2.64 4.14 -5.58
CA ALA A 471 3.87 4.85 -5.22
C ALA A 471 3.97 6.25 -5.86
N ILE A 472 3.28 6.50 -6.97
CA ILE A 472 3.28 7.83 -7.61
C ILE A 472 2.50 8.80 -6.72
N SER A 473 1.26 8.50 -6.36
CA SER A 473 0.44 9.39 -5.51
C SER A 473 1.08 9.64 -4.15
N TYR A 474 1.59 8.59 -3.49
CA TYR A 474 2.20 8.67 -2.16
C TYR A 474 3.63 9.18 -2.20
N SER A 475 4.53 8.43 -2.77
CA SER A 475 5.97 8.62 -2.64
C SER A 475 6.54 9.67 -3.59
N LYS A 476 6.08 9.77 -4.86
CA LYS A 476 6.44 10.89 -5.75
C LYS A 476 5.84 12.18 -5.21
N GLY A 477 4.57 12.13 -4.75
CA GLY A 477 3.92 13.27 -4.10
C GLY A 477 4.75 13.82 -2.94
N ALA A 478 5.15 12.96 -2.00
CA ALA A 478 5.99 13.30 -0.85
C ALA A 478 7.35 13.87 -1.27
N SER A 479 8.03 13.21 -2.21
CA SER A 479 9.37 13.60 -2.69
C SER A 479 9.37 14.97 -3.35
N VAL A 480 8.35 15.27 -4.16
CA VAL A 480 8.22 16.56 -4.84
C VAL A 480 7.86 17.67 -3.85
N LEU A 481 6.98 17.41 -2.87
CA LEU A 481 6.67 18.38 -1.81
C LEU A 481 7.89 18.70 -0.95
N ARG A 482 8.72 17.69 -0.63
CA ARG A 482 10.00 17.90 0.05
C ARG A 482 10.94 18.78 -0.77
N MET A 483 11.04 18.55 -2.06
CA MET A 483 11.84 19.41 -2.97
C MET A 483 11.29 20.84 -3.00
N LEU A 484 9.96 21.00 -3.05
CA LEU A 484 9.32 22.32 -2.99
C LEU A 484 9.63 23.06 -1.68
N SER A 485 9.44 22.39 -0.54
CA SER A 485 9.73 22.95 0.78
C SER A 485 11.18 23.40 0.90
N ASP A 486 12.12 22.63 0.34
CA ASP A 486 13.54 22.96 0.39
C ASP A 486 13.91 24.21 -0.43
N PHE A 487 13.47 24.31 -1.67
CA PHE A 487 13.87 25.47 -2.48
C PHE A 487 13.04 26.74 -2.22
N LEU A 488 11.81 26.62 -1.68
CA LEU A 488 10.99 27.75 -1.24
C LEU A 488 11.44 28.30 0.11
N THR A 489 12.07 27.51 0.92
CA THR A 489 12.25 27.55 2.35
C THR A 489 10.99 27.10 3.11
N GLU A 490 11.18 26.42 4.22
CA GLU A 490 10.07 25.93 5.05
C GLU A 490 9.11 27.05 5.48
N GLU A 491 9.61 28.26 5.73
CA GLU A 491 8.80 29.40 6.14
C GLU A 491 7.81 29.84 5.04
N VAL A 492 8.28 29.97 3.79
CA VAL A 492 7.43 30.33 2.64
C VAL A 492 6.46 29.21 2.31
N PHE A 493 6.94 27.98 2.36
CA PHE A 493 6.11 26.79 2.11
C PHE A 493 4.96 26.69 3.11
N THR A 494 5.23 26.74 4.42
CA THR A 494 4.21 26.70 5.46
C THR A 494 3.24 27.86 5.39
N MET A 495 3.70 29.07 5.05
CA MET A 495 2.81 30.23 4.87
C MET A 495 1.83 30.01 3.71
N GLY A 496 2.28 29.41 2.60
CA GLY A 496 1.41 29.06 1.48
C GLY A 496 0.36 28.00 1.88
N LEU A 497 0.77 26.99 2.64
CA LEU A 497 -0.15 25.96 3.15
C LEU A 497 -1.22 26.56 4.08
N ARG A 498 -0.84 27.47 4.97
CA ARG A 498 -1.76 28.15 5.89
C ARG A 498 -2.84 28.93 5.17
N THR A 499 -2.48 29.67 4.13
CA THR A 499 -3.45 30.46 3.34
C THR A 499 -4.36 29.53 2.50
N TYR A 500 -3.81 28.44 1.95
CA TYR A 500 -4.56 27.42 1.23
C TYR A 500 -5.59 26.73 2.12
N LEU A 501 -5.18 26.25 3.30
CA LEU A 501 -6.08 25.57 4.24
C LEU A 501 -7.18 26.51 4.75
N SER A 502 -6.87 27.81 4.93
CA SER A 502 -7.86 28.81 5.37
C SER A 502 -8.89 29.11 4.28
N GLU A 503 -8.48 29.24 3.00
CA GLU A 503 -9.40 29.58 1.89
C GLU A 503 -10.33 28.41 1.55
N PHE A 504 -9.82 27.16 1.60
CA PHE A 504 -10.57 25.98 1.18
C PHE A 504 -11.15 25.16 2.33
N ALA A 505 -11.09 25.64 3.58
CA ALA A 505 -11.63 24.94 4.76
C ALA A 505 -13.06 24.44 4.51
N PHE A 506 -13.34 23.16 4.83
CA PHE A 506 -14.60 22.46 4.61
C PHE A 506 -15.03 22.35 3.14
N GLY A 507 -14.16 22.71 2.21
CA GLY A 507 -14.36 22.68 0.77
C GLY A 507 -13.48 21.66 0.05
N ASN A 508 -13.40 21.84 -1.27
CA ASN A 508 -12.60 21.00 -2.17
C ASN A 508 -11.67 21.88 -3.00
N ALA A 509 -10.51 21.35 -3.34
CA ALA A 509 -9.50 22.04 -4.11
C ALA A 509 -8.91 21.14 -5.20
N VAL A 510 -8.23 21.76 -6.17
CA VAL A 510 -7.40 21.11 -7.18
C VAL A 510 -5.95 21.57 -7.03
N TYR A 511 -5.01 20.85 -7.64
CA TYR A 511 -3.59 21.13 -7.48
C TYR A 511 -3.18 22.57 -7.88
N THR A 512 -3.89 23.17 -8.83
CA THR A 512 -3.62 24.56 -9.26
C THR A 512 -3.96 25.62 -8.20
N ASP A 513 -4.89 25.30 -7.30
CA ASP A 513 -5.22 26.19 -6.18
C ASP A 513 -4.07 26.26 -5.18
N LEU A 514 -3.47 25.12 -4.86
CA LEU A 514 -2.27 25.06 -4.01
C LEU A 514 -1.14 25.90 -4.59
N TRP A 515 -0.88 25.77 -5.92
CA TRP A 515 0.17 26.55 -6.58
C TRP A 515 -0.07 28.04 -6.50
N LYS A 516 -1.30 28.48 -6.61
CA LYS A 516 -1.65 29.90 -6.49
C LYS A 516 -1.27 30.45 -5.12
N HIS A 517 -1.51 29.71 -4.04
CA HIS A 517 -1.16 30.13 -2.68
C HIS A 517 0.35 30.13 -2.44
N LEU A 518 1.08 29.10 -2.85
CA LEU A 518 2.52 29.07 -2.77
C LEU A 518 3.19 30.19 -3.59
N GLN A 519 2.66 30.48 -4.79
CA GLN A 519 3.14 31.59 -5.63
C GLN A 519 2.89 32.95 -5.00
N MET A 520 1.72 33.19 -4.41
CA MET A 520 1.42 34.48 -3.73
C MET A 520 2.41 34.72 -2.60
N CYS A 521 2.70 33.73 -1.77
CA CYS A 521 3.63 33.87 -0.66
C CYS A 521 5.08 34.09 -1.13
N LEU A 522 5.49 33.47 -2.24
CA LEU A 522 6.80 33.72 -2.82
C LEU A 522 6.96 35.15 -3.37
N CYS A 523 5.95 35.66 -4.07
CA CYS A 523 5.98 37.02 -4.65
C CYS A 523 6.05 38.11 -3.61
N THR A 524 5.52 37.91 -2.40
CA THR A 524 5.59 38.90 -1.31
C THR A 524 6.98 39.03 -0.71
N ARG A 525 7.88 38.03 -0.86
CA ARG A 525 9.22 38.03 -0.27
C ARG A 525 10.37 38.01 -1.28
N ILE A 526 10.16 37.37 -2.43
CA ILE A 526 11.18 37.18 -3.44
C ILE A 526 10.57 37.45 -4.81
N SER A 527 11.02 38.42 -5.57
CA SER A 527 10.53 38.77 -6.92
C SER A 527 10.77 37.64 -7.97
N ARG A 528 10.36 36.39 -7.70
CA ARG A 528 10.54 35.23 -8.58
C ARG A 528 9.21 34.54 -8.86
N THR A 529 9.06 33.96 -10.05
CA THR A 529 7.88 33.19 -10.45
C THR A 529 8.11 31.69 -10.29
N LEU A 530 7.25 31.01 -9.53
CA LEU A 530 7.22 29.55 -9.35
C LEU A 530 6.56 28.81 -10.52
N ARG A 531 5.59 29.45 -11.17
CA ARG A 531 4.75 28.83 -12.19
C ARG A 531 5.49 27.95 -13.21
N PRO A 532 6.66 28.35 -13.77
CA PRO A 532 7.33 27.48 -14.74
C PRO A 532 7.82 26.16 -14.15
N THR A 533 8.36 26.17 -12.91
CA THR A 533 9.00 24.98 -12.31
C THR A 533 7.98 23.94 -11.93
N VAL A 534 6.87 24.37 -11.33
CA VAL A 534 5.84 23.48 -10.80
C VAL A 534 4.97 22.91 -11.91
N ASN A 535 4.59 23.75 -12.89
CA ASN A 535 3.78 23.29 -14.04
C ASN A 535 4.49 22.26 -14.93
N ILE A 536 5.81 22.09 -14.81
CA ILE A 536 6.58 21.13 -15.60
C ILE A 536 6.70 19.78 -14.88
N ILE A 537 6.71 19.74 -13.55
CA ILE A 537 6.93 18.52 -12.76
C ILE A 537 5.66 17.66 -12.69
N PHE A 538 4.48 18.28 -12.55
CA PHE A 538 3.25 17.58 -12.21
C PHE A 538 2.52 16.92 -13.39
N PRO A 539 2.46 17.51 -14.59
CA PRO A 539 1.71 16.93 -15.70
C PRO A 539 2.50 15.93 -16.53
N GLN A 540 3.74 15.58 -16.14
CA GLN A 540 4.52 14.55 -16.84
C GLN A 540 5.03 13.47 -15.88
N MET A 541 5.06 12.23 -16.37
CA MET A 541 5.63 11.11 -15.66
C MET A 541 7.15 11.18 -15.66
N GLY A 542 7.80 10.38 -14.82
CA GLY A 542 9.24 10.23 -14.80
C GLY A 542 9.98 11.38 -14.13
N PHE A 543 11.29 11.36 -14.28
CA PHE A 543 12.24 12.31 -13.71
C PHE A 543 13.52 12.35 -14.56
N PRO A 544 14.36 13.40 -14.45
CA PRO A 544 15.58 13.47 -15.23
C PRO A 544 16.76 12.76 -14.54
N VAL A 545 17.71 12.30 -15.35
CA VAL A 545 19.11 12.18 -14.93
C VAL A 545 19.85 13.46 -15.31
N VAL A 546 20.48 14.07 -14.33
CA VAL A 546 21.35 15.25 -14.51
C VAL A 546 22.77 14.77 -14.64
N THR A 547 23.42 15.04 -15.77
CA THR A 547 24.83 14.69 -16.02
C THR A 547 25.70 15.95 -15.91
N ILE A 548 26.74 15.87 -15.07
CA ILE A 548 27.72 16.93 -14.86
C ILE A 548 29.06 16.48 -15.45
N ASP A 549 29.53 17.14 -16.49
CA ASP A 549 30.87 16.98 -17.04
C ASP A 549 31.82 17.98 -16.35
N THR A 550 32.62 17.47 -15.46
CA THR A 550 33.56 18.32 -14.68
C THR A 550 34.81 18.79 -15.46
N LYS A 551 35.04 18.31 -16.68
CA LYS A 551 36.07 18.80 -17.55
C LYS A 551 35.65 20.10 -18.21
N THR A 552 34.44 20.14 -18.68
CA THR A 552 33.87 21.26 -19.45
C THR A 552 33.00 22.18 -18.63
N GLY A 553 32.50 21.73 -17.50
CA GLY A 553 31.49 22.44 -16.69
C GLY A 553 30.06 22.35 -17.29
N VAL A 554 29.84 21.50 -18.26
CA VAL A 554 28.50 21.28 -18.86
C VAL A 554 27.63 20.48 -17.94
N VAL A 555 26.43 21.01 -17.67
CA VAL A 555 25.36 20.36 -16.94
C VAL A 555 24.22 20.10 -17.91
N SER A 556 23.78 18.86 -18.03
CA SER A 556 22.72 18.47 -18.96
C SER A 556 21.71 17.55 -18.28
N GLN A 557 20.50 17.44 -18.87
CA GLN A 557 19.47 16.52 -18.42
C GLN A 557 18.92 15.65 -19.52
N LYS A 558 18.46 14.46 -19.14
CA LYS A 558 17.75 13.54 -20.02
C LYS A 558 16.68 12.81 -19.19
N HIS A 559 15.52 12.51 -19.78
CA HIS A 559 14.53 11.63 -19.15
C HIS A 559 15.18 10.28 -18.78
N PHE A 560 15.05 9.88 -17.53
CA PHE A 560 15.61 8.60 -17.06
C PHE A 560 14.60 7.49 -17.30
N LEU A 561 15.00 6.46 -18.05
CA LEU A 561 14.26 5.22 -18.25
C LEU A 561 15.15 4.04 -17.85
N LEU A 562 14.58 3.08 -17.12
CA LEU A 562 15.28 1.89 -16.66
C LEU A 562 15.76 1.00 -17.83
N ASP A 563 14.90 0.81 -18.83
CA ASP A 563 15.29 0.27 -20.14
C ASP A 563 15.30 1.44 -21.15
N PRO A 564 16.48 1.86 -21.64
CA PRO A 564 16.58 2.97 -22.57
C PRO A 564 15.92 2.70 -23.94
N ASP A 565 15.59 1.45 -24.23
CA ASP A 565 14.91 1.02 -25.45
C ASP A 565 13.37 1.02 -25.28
N SER A 566 12.84 1.30 -24.08
CA SER A 566 11.39 1.40 -23.87
C SER A 566 10.82 2.64 -24.58
N GLU A 567 9.70 2.44 -25.28
CA GLU A 567 8.97 3.52 -25.94
C GLU A 567 8.00 4.20 -24.97
N VAL A 568 8.19 5.49 -24.73
CA VAL A 568 7.25 6.33 -24.02
C VAL A 568 6.17 6.79 -24.99
N THR A 569 4.99 6.20 -24.89
CA THR A 569 3.86 6.53 -25.79
C THR A 569 3.06 7.75 -25.31
N ALA A 570 3.14 8.10 -24.02
CA ALA A 570 2.44 9.26 -23.48
C ALA A 570 3.13 10.57 -23.92
N PRO A 571 2.42 11.49 -24.62
CA PRO A 571 3.02 12.75 -25.02
C PRO A 571 3.23 13.66 -23.80
N SER A 572 4.41 14.31 -23.71
CA SER A 572 4.65 15.37 -22.75
C SER A 572 4.61 16.75 -23.45
N PRO A 573 3.83 17.72 -22.90
CA PRO A 573 3.85 19.09 -23.42
C PRO A 573 5.19 19.79 -23.19
N PHE A 574 6.09 19.20 -22.38
CA PHE A 574 7.40 19.73 -22.01
C PHE A 574 8.55 18.90 -22.57
N ASN A 575 8.29 17.95 -23.48
CA ASN A 575 9.29 17.07 -24.10
C ASN A 575 10.18 16.32 -23.08
N TYR A 576 9.63 16.00 -21.90
CA TYR A 576 10.40 15.39 -20.80
C TYR A 576 11.66 16.16 -20.41
N GLU A 577 11.55 17.49 -20.36
CA GLU A 577 12.55 18.39 -19.80
C GLU A 577 11.99 19.07 -18.56
N TRP A 578 12.84 19.26 -17.54
CA TRP A 578 12.49 19.82 -16.24
C TRP A 578 13.30 21.09 -15.93
N ILE A 579 12.78 21.93 -15.04
CA ILE A 579 13.56 23.00 -14.38
C ILE A 579 14.10 22.40 -13.08
N VAL A 580 15.42 22.18 -13.03
CA VAL A 580 16.05 21.40 -11.97
C VAL A 580 16.82 22.30 -11.01
N PRO A 581 16.44 22.34 -9.71
CA PRO A 581 17.25 23.00 -8.66
C PRO A 581 18.40 22.07 -8.26
N ILE A 582 19.64 22.54 -8.35
CA ILE A 582 20.83 21.74 -8.05
C ILE A 582 21.56 22.36 -6.86
N LYS A 583 21.48 21.69 -5.70
CA LYS A 583 22.36 21.92 -4.56
C LYS A 583 23.58 21.02 -4.72
N TRP A 584 24.78 21.57 -4.54
CA TRP A 584 26.00 20.85 -4.83
C TRP A 584 27.17 21.31 -3.96
N MET A 585 28.20 20.50 -3.92
CA MET A 585 29.46 20.79 -3.24
C MET A 585 30.65 20.42 -4.13
N LYS A 586 31.80 21.06 -3.83
CA LYS A 586 33.08 20.76 -4.45
C LYS A 586 34.09 20.42 -3.36
N THR A 587 34.60 19.21 -3.38
CA THR A 587 35.61 18.67 -2.43
C THR A 587 35.28 19.01 -0.96
N GLY A 588 34.02 18.70 -0.53
CA GLY A 588 33.53 18.93 0.83
C GLY A 588 33.00 20.36 1.11
N ALA A 589 33.18 21.33 0.20
CA ALA A 589 32.70 22.72 0.38
C ALA A 589 31.37 22.94 -0.37
N VAL A 590 30.31 23.27 0.35
CA VAL A 590 28.99 23.58 -0.21
C VAL A 590 29.07 24.86 -1.05
N GLN A 591 28.45 24.81 -2.23
CA GLN A 591 28.42 25.90 -3.21
C GLN A 591 27.04 26.55 -3.29
N SER A 592 26.94 27.71 -3.96
CA SER A 592 25.66 28.36 -4.23
C SER A 592 24.80 27.48 -5.13
N PRO A 593 23.47 27.35 -4.84
CA PRO A 593 22.57 26.55 -5.66
C PRO A 593 22.55 27.00 -7.13
N TYR A 594 22.47 26.05 -8.04
CA TYR A 594 22.40 26.24 -9.47
C TYR A 594 21.05 25.78 -10.04
N TRP A 595 20.53 26.49 -11.05
CA TRP A 595 19.28 26.12 -11.72
C TRP A 595 19.53 25.72 -13.17
N LEU A 596 19.28 24.48 -13.51
CA LEU A 596 19.24 24.03 -14.90
C LEU A 596 17.83 24.28 -15.47
N ARG A 597 17.71 25.25 -16.42
CA ARG A 597 16.42 25.73 -16.96
C ARG A 597 16.07 25.16 -18.33
N GLY A 598 16.88 24.32 -18.90
CA GLY A 598 16.67 23.70 -20.21
C GLY A 598 17.51 22.44 -20.31
N LYS A 599 17.64 21.91 -21.52
CA LYS A 599 18.29 20.63 -21.79
C LYS A 599 19.75 20.58 -21.35
N SER A 600 20.48 21.69 -21.46
CA SER A 600 21.88 21.79 -21.02
C SER A 600 22.29 23.27 -20.84
N ALA A 601 23.29 23.49 -19.97
CA ALA A 601 23.93 24.77 -19.77
C ALA A 601 25.37 24.56 -19.23
N THR A 602 26.23 25.57 -19.31
CA THR A 602 27.58 25.51 -18.73
C THR A 602 27.63 26.27 -17.40
N ASN A 603 28.23 25.64 -16.37
CA ASN A 603 28.58 26.26 -15.11
C ASN A 603 30.08 26.03 -14.85
N ASP A 604 30.90 27.04 -15.11
CA ASP A 604 32.38 26.97 -14.95
C ASP A 604 32.78 26.63 -13.51
N ALA A 605 31.99 26.95 -12.49
CA ALA A 605 32.25 26.58 -11.09
C ALA A 605 32.27 25.07 -10.86
N MET A 606 31.56 24.31 -11.70
CA MET A 606 31.51 22.84 -11.62
C MET A 606 32.71 22.16 -12.31
N LYS A 607 33.59 22.89 -12.93
CA LYS A 607 34.88 22.33 -13.42
C LYS A 607 35.72 21.88 -12.24
N ALA A 608 36.32 20.68 -12.32
CA ALA A 608 37.16 20.12 -11.28
C ALA A 608 38.46 19.56 -11.88
N LEU A 609 39.58 19.83 -11.24
CA LEU A 609 40.92 19.46 -11.67
C LEU A 609 41.66 18.62 -10.62
N GLY A 610 42.54 17.73 -11.07
CA GLY A 610 43.36 16.91 -10.18
C GLY A 610 42.51 16.04 -9.26
N THR A 611 42.58 16.24 -7.96
CA THR A 611 41.84 15.46 -6.96
C THR A 611 40.50 16.07 -6.55
N GLU A 612 40.17 17.24 -7.09
CA GLU A 612 38.87 17.86 -6.81
C GLU A 612 37.72 17.05 -7.36
N TRP A 613 36.63 16.91 -6.61
CA TRP A 613 35.40 16.25 -7.04
C TRP A 613 34.19 17.16 -6.86
N VAL A 614 33.16 16.93 -7.65
CA VAL A 614 31.86 17.58 -7.58
C VAL A 614 30.84 16.54 -7.14
N LEU A 615 29.96 16.92 -6.20
CA LEU A 615 28.84 16.13 -5.73
C LEU A 615 27.58 17.00 -5.78
N ALA A 616 26.55 16.54 -6.48
CA ALA A 616 25.28 17.24 -6.62
C ALA A 616 24.12 16.50 -5.92
N ASN A 617 22.96 17.16 -5.86
CA ASN A 617 21.78 16.73 -5.14
C ASN A 617 22.04 16.48 -3.64
N LEU A 618 22.61 17.50 -2.99
CA LEU A 618 22.93 17.41 -1.56
C LEU A 618 21.69 17.08 -0.74
N ASN A 619 21.84 16.12 0.18
CA ASN A 619 20.78 15.55 1.02
C ASN A 619 19.60 14.97 0.22
N VAL A 620 19.80 14.76 -1.09
CA VAL A 620 18.79 14.14 -1.97
C VAL A 620 17.44 14.88 -1.92
N VAL A 621 17.48 16.18 -1.85
CA VAL A 621 16.28 17.03 -1.78
C VAL A 621 15.60 17.18 -3.15
N GLY A 622 16.35 17.03 -4.24
CA GLY A 622 15.84 17.09 -5.59
C GLY A 622 15.31 15.74 -6.10
N TYR A 623 14.21 15.78 -6.84
CA TYR A 623 13.60 14.60 -7.44
C TYR A 623 14.23 14.30 -8.81
N TYR A 624 15.49 13.84 -8.82
CA TYR A 624 16.29 13.50 -10.00
C TYR A 624 17.50 12.64 -9.61
N ARG A 625 18.04 11.90 -10.58
CA ARG A 625 19.32 11.18 -10.44
C ARG A 625 20.48 12.03 -10.93
N VAL A 626 21.68 11.75 -10.45
CA VAL A 626 22.89 12.44 -10.88
C VAL A 626 23.89 11.47 -11.48
N ASN A 627 24.43 11.85 -12.63
CA ASN A 627 25.55 11.20 -13.29
C ASN A 627 26.73 12.17 -13.42
N TYR A 628 27.93 11.66 -13.53
CA TYR A 628 29.16 12.41 -13.71
C TYR A 628 30.00 11.83 -14.84
N ASP A 629 30.97 12.61 -15.34
CA ASP A 629 32.03 12.08 -16.17
C ASP A 629 32.84 11.02 -15.42
N GLU A 630 33.54 10.15 -16.18
CA GLU A 630 34.29 9.01 -15.62
C GLU A 630 35.38 9.43 -14.63
N GLU A 631 36.04 10.56 -14.86
CA GLU A 631 37.08 11.06 -13.95
C GLU A 631 36.50 11.50 -12.61
N ASN A 632 35.35 12.17 -12.62
CA ASN A 632 34.70 12.59 -11.39
C ASN A 632 34.14 11.38 -10.62
N TRP A 633 33.57 10.37 -11.31
CA TRP A 633 33.24 9.09 -10.69
C TRP A 633 34.47 8.45 -10.02
N GLY A 634 35.61 8.41 -10.71
CA GLY A 634 36.85 7.89 -10.15
C GLY A 634 37.32 8.65 -8.89
N ARG A 635 37.19 9.98 -8.87
CA ARG A 635 37.51 10.83 -7.72
C ARG A 635 36.55 10.61 -6.55
N LEU A 636 35.25 10.46 -6.81
CA LEU A 636 34.25 10.16 -5.78
C LEU A 636 34.49 8.77 -5.17
N LEU A 637 34.76 7.73 -6.00
CA LEU A 637 35.11 6.40 -5.53
C LEU A 637 36.37 6.39 -4.67
N ASN A 638 37.38 7.17 -5.06
CA ASN A 638 38.57 7.36 -4.24
C ASN A 638 38.25 8.05 -2.91
N GLY A 639 37.38 9.06 -2.93
CA GLY A 639 36.90 9.76 -1.73
C GLY A 639 36.19 8.81 -0.75
N LEU A 640 35.28 7.96 -1.27
CA LEU A 640 34.63 6.92 -0.48
C LEU A 640 35.63 5.96 0.16
N SER A 641 36.65 5.54 -0.57
CA SER A 641 37.65 4.58 -0.09
C SER A 641 38.66 5.16 0.91
N THR A 642 39.04 6.44 0.74
CA THR A 642 40.09 7.08 1.55
C THR A 642 39.55 7.86 2.75
N ASN A 643 38.45 8.61 2.56
CA ASN A 643 37.78 9.39 3.60
C ASN A 643 36.30 9.64 3.26
N HIS A 644 35.47 8.62 3.42
CA HIS A 644 34.03 8.71 3.14
C HIS A 644 33.29 9.75 4.01
N GLN A 645 33.86 10.14 5.15
CA GLN A 645 33.26 11.15 6.05
C GLN A 645 33.15 12.55 5.42
N LEU A 646 33.90 12.84 4.36
CA LEU A 646 33.75 14.09 3.61
C LEU A 646 32.47 14.16 2.78
N ILE A 647 31.84 13.03 2.53
CA ILE A 647 30.58 12.91 1.78
C ILE A 647 29.44 12.69 2.80
N PRO A 648 28.40 13.53 2.79
CA PRO A 648 27.26 13.38 3.72
C PRO A 648 26.65 11.98 3.66
N VAL A 649 26.16 11.46 4.79
CA VAL A 649 25.63 10.09 4.93
C VAL A 649 24.59 9.78 3.86
N ILE A 650 23.60 10.67 3.71
CA ILE A 650 22.52 10.50 2.72
C ILE A 650 23.10 10.48 1.30
N ASN A 651 24.10 11.29 1.01
CA ASN A 651 24.72 11.32 -0.31
C ASN A 651 25.57 10.08 -0.59
N ARG A 652 26.18 9.44 0.42
CA ARG A 652 26.84 8.14 0.25
C ARG A 652 25.82 7.07 -0.17
N ALA A 653 24.65 7.06 0.49
CA ALA A 653 23.54 6.19 0.10
C ALA A 653 23.09 6.46 -1.35
N GLN A 654 22.97 7.74 -1.74
CA GLN A 654 22.51 8.12 -3.07
C GLN A 654 23.53 7.83 -4.17
N LEU A 655 24.84 7.96 -3.90
CA LEU A 655 25.88 7.57 -4.87
C LEU A 655 25.78 6.10 -5.24
N VAL A 656 25.53 5.22 -4.28
CA VAL A 656 25.30 3.80 -4.52
C VAL A 656 24.03 3.59 -5.35
N ASP A 657 22.93 4.20 -4.92
CA ASP A 657 21.63 4.02 -5.60
C ASP A 657 21.66 4.56 -7.04
N ASP A 658 22.23 5.76 -7.26
CA ASP A 658 22.40 6.31 -8.59
C ASP A 658 23.28 5.40 -9.46
N ALA A 659 24.44 4.98 -8.97
CA ALA A 659 25.35 4.16 -9.74
C ALA A 659 24.71 2.82 -10.18
N PHE A 660 24.01 2.12 -9.29
CA PHE A 660 23.35 0.86 -9.63
C PHE A 660 22.22 1.04 -10.66
N ASN A 661 21.40 2.08 -10.51
CA ASN A 661 20.31 2.33 -11.44
C ASN A 661 20.77 2.93 -12.78
N LEU A 662 21.77 3.80 -12.78
CA LEU A 662 22.42 4.26 -14.01
C LEU A 662 23.06 3.11 -14.79
N ALA A 663 23.66 2.13 -14.09
CA ALA A 663 24.21 0.93 -14.73
C ALA A 663 23.09 0.04 -15.32
N ARG A 664 21.95 -0.10 -14.64
CA ARG A 664 20.77 -0.79 -15.19
C ARG A 664 20.25 -0.13 -16.45
N ALA A 665 20.26 1.20 -16.49
CA ALA A 665 19.88 2.02 -17.64
C ALA A 665 20.99 2.15 -18.72
N LYS A 666 22.09 1.39 -18.62
CA LYS A 666 23.22 1.40 -19.56
C LYS A 666 23.93 2.77 -19.72
N ILE A 667 23.78 3.67 -18.75
CA ILE A 667 24.41 5.01 -18.75
C ILE A 667 25.87 4.90 -18.30
N ILE A 668 26.13 4.05 -17.30
CA ILE A 668 27.48 3.74 -16.81
C ILE A 668 27.68 2.21 -16.76
N SER A 669 28.92 1.75 -16.56
CA SER A 669 29.20 0.32 -16.48
C SER A 669 28.72 -0.28 -15.15
N THR A 670 28.24 -1.53 -15.17
CA THR A 670 27.88 -2.29 -13.97
C THR A 670 29.07 -2.48 -13.04
N VAL A 671 30.31 -2.57 -13.58
CA VAL A 671 31.55 -2.64 -12.80
C VAL A 671 31.76 -1.37 -11.98
N LEU A 672 31.47 -0.20 -12.53
CA LEU A 672 31.56 1.07 -11.78
C LEU A 672 30.56 1.07 -10.62
N ALA A 673 29.32 0.65 -10.85
CA ALA A 673 28.30 0.53 -9.81
C ALA A 673 28.78 -0.41 -8.68
N LEU A 674 29.28 -1.60 -9.00
CA LEU A 674 29.84 -2.53 -8.02
C LEU A 674 31.01 -1.93 -7.24
N ASN A 675 31.85 -1.12 -7.86
CA ASN A 675 32.96 -0.45 -7.19
C ASN A 675 32.50 0.53 -6.09
N THR A 676 31.26 1.07 -6.15
CA THR A 676 30.70 1.92 -5.08
C THR A 676 30.49 1.15 -3.78
N THR A 677 30.49 -0.17 -3.79
CA THR A 677 30.30 -1.01 -2.59
C THR A 677 31.60 -1.38 -1.89
N LYS A 678 32.77 -1.11 -2.50
CA LYS A 678 34.08 -1.55 -1.97
C LYS A 678 34.44 -0.95 -0.61
N TYR A 679 33.97 0.27 -0.31
CA TYR A 679 34.26 0.96 0.95
C TYR A 679 33.35 0.51 2.12
N LEU A 680 32.33 -0.32 1.85
CA LEU A 680 31.36 -0.75 2.87
C LEU A 680 31.99 -1.48 4.06
N ASP A 681 33.17 -2.08 3.89
CA ASP A 681 33.95 -2.63 4.99
C ASP A 681 34.32 -1.61 6.08
N LYS A 682 34.37 -0.30 5.69
CA LYS A 682 34.67 0.84 6.58
C LYS A 682 33.40 1.60 7.02
N GLU A 683 32.29 1.40 6.33
CA GLU A 683 31.02 2.09 6.62
C GLU A 683 30.36 1.54 7.88
N ARG A 684 29.79 2.43 8.69
CA ARG A 684 29.06 2.07 9.93
C ARG A 684 27.66 2.64 9.97
N GLU A 685 27.32 3.57 9.08
CA GLU A 685 26.02 4.20 9.01
C GLU A 685 24.97 3.32 8.33
N TYR A 686 23.73 3.40 8.84
CA TYR A 686 22.62 2.59 8.35
C TYR A 686 22.26 2.88 6.88
N MET A 687 22.05 4.15 6.53
CA MET A 687 21.48 4.50 5.22
C MET A 687 22.34 4.06 4.02
N PRO A 688 23.68 4.20 4.02
CA PRO A 688 24.51 3.68 2.92
C PRO A 688 24.48 2.16 2.83
N TRP A 689 24.48 1.44 3.95
CA TRP A 689 24.34 0.00 3.98
C TRP A 689 22.97 -0.47 3.46
N GLU A 690 21.89 0.16 3.92
CA GLU A 690 20.54 -0.19 3.47
C GLU A 690 20.35 0.08 1.98
N SER A 691 20.83 1.21 1.47
CA SER A 691 20.81 1.53 0.03
C SER A 691 21.59 0.50 -0.79
N ALA A 692 22.78 0.10 -0.31
CA ALA A 692 23.58 -0.92 -0.98
C ALA A 692 22.87 -2.28 -0.98
N LEU A 693 22.27 -2.70 0.14
CA LEU A 693 21.55 -3.96 0.27
C LEU A 693 20.31 -3.99 -0.64
N ASN A 694 19.53 -2.91 -0.69
CA ASN A 694 18.37 -2.80 -1.56
C ASN A 694 18.73 -2.93 -3.05
N ASN A 695 19.83 -2.31 -3.47
CA ASN A 695 20.32 -2.43 -4.85
C ASN A 695 20.92 -3.82 -5.15
N LEU A 696 21.62 -4.42 -4.20
CA LEU A 696 22.17 -5.78 -4.31
C LEU A 696 21.08 -6.85 -4.28
N ASP A 697 19.91 -6.60 -3.71
CA ASP A 697 18.77 -7.51 -3.81
C ASP A 697 18.35 -7.77 -5.26
N PHE A 698 18.49 -6.78 -6.15
CA PHE A 698 18.32 -7.01 -7.58
C PHE A 698 19.30 -8.07 -8.12
N PHE A 699 20.55 -8.02 -7.69
CA PHE A 699 21.56 -9.03 -8.08
C PHE A 699 21.22 -10.42 -7.51
N TYR A 700 20.71 -10.49 -6.28
CA TYR A 700 20.17 -11.73 -5.73
C TYR A 700 19.04 -12.30 -6.59
N LEU A 701 18.06 -11.48 -6.93
CA LEU A 701 16.91 -11.91 -7.74
C LEU A 701 17.34 -12.44 -9.12
N MET A 702 18.34 -11.79 -9.76
CA MET A 702 18.81 -12.15 -11.09
C MET A 702 19.77 -13.33 -11.09
N PHE A 703 20.54 -13.56 -10.01
CA PHE A 703 21.67 -14.46 -10.04
C PHE A 703 21.64 -15.61 -9.02
N ASP A 704 20.68 -15.65 -8.09
CA ASP A 704 20.62 -16.72 -7.08
C ASP A 704 20.36 -18.13 -7.65
N ARG A 705 19.96 -18.22 -8.92
CA ARG A 705 19.84 -19.46 -9.72
C ARG A 705 21.00 -19.65 -10.72
N SER A 706 22.12 -18.97 -10.52
CA SER A 706 23.27 -19.00 -11.44
C SER A 706 24.61 -19.14 -10.73
N GLU A 707 25.67 -19.38 -11.52
CA GLU A 707 27.06 -19.50 -11.04
C GLU A 707 27.66 -18.23 -10.46
N VAL A 708 26.99 -17.09 -10.62
CA VAL A 708 27.40 -15.81 -10.01
C VAL A 708 27.13 -15.82 -8.49
N TYR A 709 26.19 -16.63 -8.04
CA TYR A 709 25.72 -16.60 -6.65
C TYR A 709 26.84 -16.88 -5.62
N GLY A 710 27.66 -17.92 -5.84
CA GLY A 710 28.74 -18.27 -4.90
C GLY A 710 29.75 -17.14 -4.69
N PRO A 711 30.44 -16.65 -5.76
CA PRO A 711 31.36 -15.52 -5.65
C PRO A 711 30.72 -14.24 -5.07
N MET A 712 29.44 -13.98 -5.38
CA MET A 712 28.70 -12.85 -4.78
C MET A 712 28.55 -13.03 -3.27
N GLN A 713 28.21 -14.23 -2.79
CA GLN A 713 28.10 -14.52 -1.36
C GLN A 713 29.44 -14.32 -0.65
N ASP A 714 30.56 -14.78 -1.25
CA ASP A 714 31.88 -14.62 -0.69
C ASP A 714 32.29 -13.15 -0.56
N TYR A 715 32.00 -12.36 -1.59
CA TYR A 715 32.22 -10.91 -1.55
C TYR A 715 31.43 -10.22 -0.45
N LEU A 716 30.13 -10.49 -0.36
CA LEU A 716 29.26 -9.87 0.64
C LEU A 716 29.65 -10.29 2.06
N ARG A 717 30.07 -11.54 2.25
CA ARG A 717 30.62 -11.99 3.53
C ARG A 717 31.87 -11.20 3.93
N LYS A 718 32.78 -10.95 2.96
CA LYS A 718 33.97 -10.12 3.17
C LYS A 718 33.57 -8.69 3.61
N GLN A 719 32.58 -8.09 2.93
CA GLN A 719 32.13 -6.72 3.24
C GLN A 719 31.43 -6.62 4.60
N VAL A 720 30.59 -7.58 4.97
CA VAL A 720 29.79 -7.49 6.21
C VAL A 720 30.57 -7.86 7.47
N THR A 721 31.64 -8.65 7.36
CA THR A 721 32.40 -9.12 8.53
C THR A 721 32.88 -7.99 9.44
N PRO A 722 33.44 -6.86 8.94
CA PRO A 722 33.83 -5.73 9.81
C PRO A 722 32.64 -5.08 10.52
N LEU A 723 31.47 -4.96 9.85
CA LEU A 723 30.26 -4.41 10.43
C LEU A 723 29.69 -5.35 11.50
N PHE A 724 29.66 -6.64 11.24
CA PHE A 724 29.24 -7.66 12.19
C PHE A 724 30.08 -7.62 13.47
N ASN A 725 31.43 -7.58 13.32
CA ASN A 725 32.35 -7.49 14.43
C ASN A 725 32.21 -6.17 15.23
N TYR A 726 31.94 -5.05 14.53
CA TYR A 726 31.66 -3.76 15.15
C TYR A 726 30.46 -3.85 16.10
N TYR A 727 29.32 -4.35 15.62
CA TYR A 727 28.12 -4.49 16.43
C TYR A 727 28.25 -5.58 17.49
N LYS A 728 28.97 -6.67 17.22
CA LYS A 728 29.27 -7.69 18.24
C LYS A 728 30.00 -7.09 19.43
N THR A 729 30.97 -6.20 19.18
CA THR A 729 31.71 -5.51 20.23
C THR A 729 30.85 -4.46 20.94
N LEU A 730 30.14 -3.60 20.19
CA LEU A 730 29.28 -2.54 20.71
C LEU A 730 28.18 -3.09 21.62
N THR A 731 27.66 -4.25 21.32
CA THR A 731 26.53 -4.88 22.04
C THR A 731 26.99 -5.95 23.05
N GLU A 732 28.26 -5.97 23.41
CA GLU A 732 28.83 -6.92 24.38
C GLU A 732 28.45 -8.39 24.04
N ASN A 733 28.79 -8.77 22.83
CA ASN A 733 28.50 -10.09 22.26
C ASN A 733 26.99 -10.38 22.19
N TRP A 734 26.22 -9.42 21.66
CA TRP A 734 24.76 -9.50 21.43
C TRP A 734 23.91 -9.57 22.71
N SER A 735 24.46 -9.20 23.86
CA SER A 735 23.73 -9.19 25.14
C SER A 735 22.79 -7.98 25.29
N LYS A 736 22.97 -6.93 24.47
CA LYS A 736 22.15 -5.73 24.40
C LYS A 736 21.99 -5.24 22.96
N VAL A 737 21.10 -4.29 22.73
CA VAL A 737 20.97 -3.58 21.45
C VAL A 737 21.67 -2.24 21.52
N PRO A 738 22.06 -1.63 20.38
CA PRO A 738 22.56 -0.26 20.36
C PRO A 738 21.52 0.76 20.87
N ASP A 739 21.97 1.85 21.45
CA ASP A 739 21.09 2.92 21.92
C ASP A 739 20.48 3.71 20.72
N GLY A 740 21.25 3.93 19.66
CA GLY A 740 20.82 4.69 18.49
C GLY A 740 19.77 3.95 17.65
N HIS A 741 18.72 4.67 17.24
CA HIS A 741 17.64 4.11 16.42
C HIS A 741 18.14 3.51 15.09
N MET A 742 18.98 4.26 14.36
CA MET A 742 19.58 3.80 13.11
C MET A 742 20.59 2.68 13.32
N ASP A 743 21.35 2.71 14.44
CA ASP A 743 22.27 1.63 14.80
C ASP A 743 21.55 0.31 15.04
N GLN A 744 20.34 0.35 15.64
CA GLN A 744 19.52 -0.85 15.82
C GLN A 744 19.13 -1.46 14.47
N TYR A 745 18.79 -0.68 13.48
CA TYR A 745 18.53 -1.17 12.12
C TYR A 745 19.79 -1.77 11.47
N ASN A 746 20.92 -1.08 11.61
CA ASN A 746 22.16 -1.55 10.98
C ASN A 746 22.74 -2.79 11.69
N GLN A 747 22.47 -2.97 12.97
CA GLN A 747 22.72 -4.23 13.68
C GLN A 747 21.94 -5.40 13.04
N VAL A 748 20.65 -5.18 12.72
CA VAL A 748 19.83 -6.19 12.04
C VAL A 748 20.39 -6.48 10.66
N ASN A 749 20.79 -5.48 9.90
CA ASN A 749 21.46 -5.65 8.60
C ASN A 749 22.73 -6.48 8.71
N ALA A 750 23.59 -6.20 9.68
CA ALA A 750 24.83 -6.93 9.91
C ALA A 750 24.57 -8.43 10.18
N ILE A 751 23.61 -8.73 11.08
CA ILE A 751 23.27 -10.12 11.43
C ILE A 751 22.58 -10.84 10.26
N SER A 752 21.61 -10.18 9.61
CA SER A 752 20.86 -10.78 8.51
C SER A 752 21.76 -11.13 7.31
N LEU A 753 22.67 -10.23 6.95
CA LEU A 753 23.60 -10.46 5.87
C LEU A 753 24.66 -11.51 6.23
N ALA A 754 25.16 -11.50 7.47
CA ALA A 754 26.09 -12.50 7.96
C ALA A 754 25.45 -13.91 7.95
N CYS A 755 24.19 -14.04 8.37
CA CYS A 755 23.44 -15.29 8.26
C CYS A 755 23.25 -15.71 6.79
N ARG A 756 22.80 -14.80 5.93
CA ARG A 756 22.52 -15.05 4.51
C ARG A 756 23.77 -15.49 3.76
N THR A 757 24.95 -14.97 4.10
CA THR A 757 26.23 -15.29 3.47
C THR A 757 26.97 -16.45 4.13
N GLY A 758 26.45 -17.02 5.22
CA GLY A 758 27.00 -18.19 5.90
C GLY A 758 28.30 -17.90 6.65
N LEU A 759 28.34 -16.79 7.41
CA LEU A 759 29.47 -16.50 8.29
C LEU A 759 29.64 -17.61 9.33
N GLU A 760 30.89 -18.14 9.51
CA GLU A 760 31.14 -19.36 10.29
C GLU A 760 30.68 -19.31 11.75
N GLU A 761 30.76 -18.13 12.37
CA GLU A 761 30.34 -17.95 13.75
C GLU A 761 28.83 -18.17 13.98
N LEU A 762 28.05 -18.12 12.91
CA LEU A 762 26.58 -18.29 12.93
C LEU A 762 26.10 -19.66 12.46
N LYS A 763 27.03 -20.64 12.26
CA LYS A 763 26.69 -22.03 11.90
C LYS A 763 25.96 -22.78 13.04
N PRO A 764 25.37 -23.97 12.79
CA PRO A 764 24.23 -24.59 13.49
C PRO A 764 24.27 -24.78 15.01
N SER A 765 25.37 -24.49 15.71
CA SER A 765 25.36 -24.45 17.18
C SER A 765 24.42 -23.38 17.78
N ALA A 766 24.10 -22.35 16.98
CA ALA A 766 23.12 -21.34 17.35
C ALA A 766 21.67 -21.84 17.23
N LEU A 767 21.36 -22.81 16.37
CA LEU A 767 20.01 -23.31 16.14
C LEU A 767 19.41 -24.06 17.36
N SER A 768 20.22 -24.88 18.02
CA SER A 768 19.80 -25.58 19.24
C SER A 768 19.59 -24.62 20.41
N VAL A 769 20.33 -23.50 20.45
CA VAL A 769 20.15 -22.43 21.43
C VAL A 769 18.87 -21.61 21.14
N VAL A 770 18.51 -21.43 19.88
CA VAL A 770 17.31 -20.67 19.46
C VAL A 770 16.04 -21.40 19.87
N MET A 771 15.94 -22.71 19.70
CA MET A 771 14.77 -23.49 20.13
C MET A 771 14.59 -23.56 21.64
N LEU A 772 15.68 -23.50 22.40
CA LEU A 772 15.65 -23.48 23.87
C LEU A 772 15.48 -22.09 24.46
N SER A 773 15.59 -21.03 23.66
CA SER A 773 15.62 -19.62 24.09
C SER A 773 14.60 -18.72 23.40
N PHE A 774 13.53 -19.28 22.81
CA PHE A 774 12.54 -18.57 22.00
C PHE A 774 12.07 -17.24 22.63
N PHE A 775 11.90 -17.19 23.94
CA PHE A 775 11.48 -15.99 24.68
C PHE A 775 12.63 -15.02 25.07
N ARG A 776 13.90 -15.35 24.78
CA ARG A 776 15.06 -14.51 25.14
C ARG A 776 15.63 -13.72 23.97
N ILE A 777 15.08 -13.90 22.75
CA ILE A 777 15.56 -13.19 21.56
C ILE A 777 14.98 -11.79 21.55
N HIS A 778 15.85 -10.77 21.44
CA HIS A 778 15.38 -9.39 21.33
C HIS A 778 14.43 -9.22 20.12
N PRO A 779 13.30 -8.49 20.26
CA PRO A 779 12.29 -8.34 19.20
C PRO A 779 12.84 -7.89 17.84
N ASN A 780 13.87 -7.05 17.80
CA ASN A 780 14.51 -6.59 16.58
C ASN A 780 15.13 -7.73 15.74
N LEU A 781 15.58 -8.80 16.40
CA LEU A 781 16.30 -9.91 15.78
C LEU A 781 15.41 -11.11 15.46
N ARG A 782 14.18 -11.16 16.01
CA ARG A 782 13.30 -12.34 15.90
C ARG A 782 13.02 -12.74 14.45
N SER A 783 12.68 -11.79 13.57
CA SER A 783 12.39 -12.09 12.17
C SER A 783 13.57 -12.77 11.48
N THR A 784 14.79 -12.27 11.69
CA THR A 784 16.01 -12.88 11.12
C THR A 784 16.27 -14.27 11.70
N VAL A 785 16.18 -14.39 13.03
CA VAL A 785 16.45 -15.65 13.72
C VAL A 785 15.42 -16.72 13.37
N TYR A 786 14.13 -16.39 13.39
CA TYR A 786 13.04 -17.32 13.03
C TYR A 786 13.16 -17.81 11.59
N CYS A 787 13.39 -16.89 10.65
CA CYS A 787 13.56 -17.23 9.23
C CYS A 787 14.73 -18.21 9.03
N ASN A 788 15.90 -17.90 9.61
CA ASN A 788 17.08 -18.78 9.48
C ASN A 788 16.89 -20.14 10.19
N ALA A 789 16.19 -20.15 11.33
CA ALA A 789 15.85 -21.41 12.03
C ALA A 789 14.96 -22.30 11.16
N ILE A 790 13.89 -21.76 10.59
CA ILE A 790 12.97 -22.48 9.69
C ILE A 790 13.68 -22.93 8.41
N ALA A 791 14.56 -22.07 7.85
CA ALA A 791 15.33 -22.41 6.65
C ALA A 791 16.33 -23.56 6.85
N ALA A 792 16.79 -23.78 8.07
CA ALA A 792 17.77 -24.82 8.43
C ALA A 792 17.14 -26.09 9.00
N SER A 793 15.82 -26.10 9.26
CA SER A 793 15.11 -27.15 9.99
C SER A 793 14.16 -27.98 9.08
N GLY A 794 13.49 -28.97 9.69
CA GLY A 794 12.56 -29.87 9.02
C GLY A 794 11.09 -29.59 9.28
N ALA A 795 10.25 -30.59 9.06
CA ALA A 795 8.81 -30.48 9.21
C ALA A 795 8.37 -30.29 10.67
N ASN A 796 9.03 -30.90 11.63
CA ASN A 796 8.64 -30.82 13.04
C ASN A 796 8.77 -29.36 13.57
N GLU A 797 9.86 -28.69 13.21
CA GLU A 797 10.09 -27.31 13.61
C GLU A 797 9.15 -26.35 12.89
N TRP A 798 8.81 -26.64 11.64
CA TRP A 798 7.82 -25.90 10.90
C TRP A 798 6.43 -26.02 11.57
N GLU A 799 6.02 -27.24 11.96
CA GLU A 799 4.74 -27.46 12.67
C GLU A 799 4.73 -26.76 14.04
N PHE A 800 5.88 -26.76 14.73
CA PHE A 800 6.01 -26.01 15.99
C PHE A 800 5.80 -24.50 15.74
N ALA A 801 6.48 -23.91 14.75
CA ALA A 801 6.32 -22.49 14.41
C ALA A 801 4.89 -22.17 13.94
N TRP A 802 4.26 -23.08 13.18
CA TRP A 802 2.85 -22.96 12.80
C TRP A 802 1.93 -22.95 14.03
N SER A 803 2.15 -23.84 14.98
CA SER A 803 1.40 -23.85 16.23
C SER A 803 1.58 -22.54 17.03
N GLN A 804 2.82 -22.00 17.09
CA GLN A 804 3.08 -20.71 17.73
C GLN A 804 2.35 -19.58 17.01
N PHE A 805 2.35 -19.54 15.66
CA PHE A 805 1.61 -18.58 14.87
C PHE A 805 0.10 -18.64 15.17
N LYS A 806 -0.49 -19.83 15.20
CA LYS A 806 -1.93 -20.00 15.45
C LYS A 806 -2.35 -19.61 16.88
N ASN A 807 -1.44 -19.71 17.85
CA ASN A 807 -1.68 -19.38 19.24
C ASN A 807 -1.19 -17.98 19.63
N ALA A 808 -0.56 -17.24 18.71
CA ALA A 808 -0.04 -15.93 19.01
C ALA A 808 -1.18 -14.93 19.28
N THR A 809 -1.12 -14.28 20.44
CA THR A 809 -2.07 -13.24 20.87
C THR A 809 -1.60 -11.83 20.51
N ILE A 810 -0.30 -11.67 20.26
CA ILE A 810 0.34 -10.40 19.88
C ILE A 810 0.47 -10.35 18.35
N ALA A 811 -0.17 -9.38 17.71
CA ALA A 811 -0.23 -9.28 16.25
C ALA A 811 1.15 -9.15 15.57
N THR A 812 2.08 -8.40 16.17
CA THR A 812 3.44 -8.22 15.62
C THR A 812 4.27 -9.50 15.72
N GLU A 813 4.04 -10.34 16.71
CA GLU A 813 4.71 -11.65 16.83
C GLU A 813 4.11 -12.65 15.81
N ALA A 814 2.78 -12.67 15.67
CA ALA A 814 2.11 -13.47 14.65
C ALA A 814 2.65 -13.18 13.24
N ASP A 815 2.87 -11.90 12.91
CA ASP A 815 3.39 -11.49 11.60
C ASP A 815 4.84 -11.98 11.37
N LYS A 816 5.72 -11.92 12.38
CA LYS A 816 7.08 -12.46 12.31
C LYS A 816 7.09 -13.97 12.06
N LEU A 817 6.24 -14.70 12.75
CA LEU A 817 6.11 -16.16 12.60
C LEU A 817 5.55 -16.52 11.20
N ARG A 818 4.54 -15.79 10.74
CA ARG A 818 3.94 -15.95 9.40
C ARG A 818 4.97 -15.74 8.30
N SER A 819 5.79 -14.71 8.41
CA SER A 819 6.88 -14.44 7.47
C SER A 819 7.95 -15.55 7.54
N ALA A 820 8.34 -15.99 8.73
CA ALA A 820 9.38 -17.00 8.93
C ALA A 820 8.99 -18.37 8.35
N LEU A 821 7.74 -18.78 8.45
CA LEU A 821 7.23 -20.06 7.89
C LEU A 821 7.49 -20.19 6.39
N ALA A 822 7.53 -19.07 5.65
CA ALA A 822 7.86 -19.06 4.23
C ALA A 822 9.38 -19.26 3.93
N CYS A 823 10.24 -19.26 4.94
CA CYS A 823 11.68 -19.45 4.77
C CYS A 823 12.10 -20.93 4.64
N THR A 824 11.20 -21.89 4.79
CA THR A 824 11.51 -23.32 4.68
C THR A 824 12.07 -23.68 3.31
N LYS A 825 13.02 -24.63 3.28
CA LYS A 825 13.56 -25.18 2.05
C LYS A 825 12.81 -26.43 1.55
N GLN A 826 11.69 -26.78 2.19
CA GLN A 826 10.87 -27.93 1.87
C GLN A 826 9.74 -27.54 0.89
N PRO A 827 9.78 -27.94 -0.41
CA PRO A 827 8.79 -27.48 -1.40
C PRO A 827 7.35 -27.88 -1.03
N TRP A 828 7.16 -29.08 -0.45
CA TRP A 828 5.83 -29.53 -0.06
C TRP A 828 5.21 -28.70 1.09
N LEU A 829 6.04 -28.18 2.01
CA LEU A 829 5.56 -27.28 3.07
C LEU A 829 5.15 -25.93 2.50
N LEU A 830 5.93 -25.41 1.54
CA LEU A 830 5.57 -24.17 0.83
C LEU A 830 4.26 -24.32 0.06
N ASN A 831 4.08 -25.46 -0.61
CA ASN A 831 2.83 -25.72 -1.35
C ASN A 831 1.62 -25.84 -0.40
N ARG A 832 1.77 -26.58 0.71
CA ARG A 832 0.73 -26.63 1.75
C ARG A 832 0.43 -25.25 2.33
N TYR A 833 1.45 -24.43 2.52
CA TYR A 833 1.28 -23.06 3.04
C TYR A 833 0.54 -22.15 2.05
N LEU A 834 0.75 -22.33 0.74
CA LEU A 834 -0.07 -21.69 -0.29
C LEU A 834 -1.53 -22.10 -0.19
N GLU A 835 -1.82 -23.41 -0.06
CA GLU A 835 -3.21 -23.87 0.10
C GLU A 835 -3.88 -23.31 1.36
N TYR A 836 -3.14 -23.10 2.45
CA TYR A 836 -3.66 -22.45 3.67
C TYR A 836 -4.13 -21.01 3.42
N THR A 837 -3.62 -20.32 2.40
CA THR A 837 -4.07 -18.96 2.05
C THR A 837 -5.50 -18.92 1.49
N LEU A 838 -6.06 -20.07 1.08
CA LEU A 838 -7.43 -20.18 0.59
C LEU A 838 -8.46 -20.38 1.70
N ASP A 839 -8.02 -20.70 2.91
CA ASP A 839 -8.91 -20.89 4.07
C ASP A 839 -8.70 -19.76 5.09
N PRO A 840 -9.70 -18.87 5.28
CA PRO A 840 -9.63 -17.78 6.25
C PRO A 840 -9.42 -18.24 7.71
N LYS A 841 -9.74 -19.50 8.02
CA LYS A 841 -9.47 -20.09 9.34
C LYS A 841 -7.97 -20.39 9.54
N MET A 842 -7.24 -20.59 8.46
CA MET A 842 -5.80 -20.84 8.47
C MET A 842 -5.03 -19.52 8.37
N ILE A 843 -5.26 -18.75 7.32
CA ILE A 843 -4.67 -17.43 7.07
C ILE A 843 -5.80 -16.42 6.84
N ARG A 844 -5.85 -15.35 7.61
CA ARG A 844 -6.87 -14.31 7.47
C ARG A 844 -6.86 -13.70 6.06
N LYS A 845 -8.01 -13.28 5.54
CA LYS A 845 -8.14 -12.69 4.20
C LYS A 845 -7.18 -11.51 3.98
N GLN A 846 -7.03 -10.62 4.97
CA GLN A 846 -6.10 -9.49 4.90
C GLN A 846 -4.63 -9.89 4.72
N ASP A 847 -4.25 -11.10 5.14
CA ASP A 847 -2.88 -11.60 5.17
C ASP A 847 -2.57 -12.58 4.03
N ALA A 848 -3.59 -13.02 3.27
CA ALA A 848 -3.44 -14.06 2.25
C ALA A 848 -2.47 -13.66 1.13
N THR A 849 -2.67 -12.50 0.52
CA THR A 849 -1.82 -12.01 -0.58
C THR A 849 -0.37 -11.79 -0.14
N SER A 850 -0.14 -11.19 1.04
CA SER A 850 1.21 -11.00 1.58
C SER A 850 1.89 -12.32 1.96
N THR A 851 1.13 -13.33 2.38
CA THR A 851 1.69 -14.68 2.63
C THR A 851 2.17 -15.33 1.34
N ILE A 852 1.40 -15.21 0.24
CA ILE A 852 1.84 -15.67 -1.09
C ILE A 852 3.13 -14.95 -1.51
N VAL A 853 3.25 -13.65 -1.27
CA VAL A 853 4.46 -12.88 -1.57
C VAL A 853 5.65 -13.33 -0.71
N TYR A 854 5.45 -13.64 0.57
CA TYR A 854 6.52 -14.20 1.40
C TYR A 854 7.05 -15.52 0.84
N ILE A 855 6.17 -16.38 0.37
CA ILE A 855 6.55 -17.64 -0.29
C ILE A 855 7.31 -17.37 -1.61
N ALA A 856 6.84 -16.40 -2.41
CA ALA A 856 7.51 -16.01 -3.66
C ALA A 856 8.90 -15.39 -3.45
N ASN A 857 9.16 -14.78 -2.30
CA ASN A 857 10.47 -14.23 -1.94
C ASN A 857 11.52 -15.34 -1.73
N ASN A 858 11.11 -16.54 -1.32
CA ASN A 858 11.95 -17.70 -1.25
C ASN A 858 12.22 -18.23 -2.68
N VAL A 859 13.49 -18.41 -3.04
CA VAL A 859 13.89 -18.90 -4.38
C VAL A 859 13.24 -20.25 -4.73
N ILE A 860 13.03 -21.13 -3.75
CA ILE A 860 12.35 -22.42 -3.91
C ILE A 860 10.83 -22.23 -4.09
N GLY A 861 10.25 -21.25 -3.40
CA GLY A 861 8.81 -20.98 -3.41
C GLY A 861 8.33 -20.16 -4.60
N GLN A 862 9.22 -19.50 -5.33
CA GLN A 862 8.84 -18.53 -6.36
C GLN A 862 7.97 -19.14 -7.48
N SER A 863 8.41 -20.25 -8.06
CA SER A 863 7.64 -20.93 -9.11
C SER A 863 6.33 -21.51 -8.58
N LEU A 864 6.33 -22.04 -7.34
CA LEU A 864 5.13 -22.57 -6.70
C LEU A 864 4.09 -21.44 -6.49
N ALA A 865 4.53 -20.29 -6.01
CA ALA A 865 3.64 -19.13 -5.80
C ALA A 865 3.08 -18.58 -7.11
N TRP A 866 3.90 -18.51 -8.16
CA TRP A 866 3.47 -18.06 -9.49
C TRP A 866 2.45 -19.02 -10.11
N ASP A 867 2.71 -20.31 -10.09
CA ASP A 867 1.77 -21.32 -10.60
C ASP A 867 0.47 -21.34 -9.81
N PHE A 868 0.54 -21.17 -8.50
CA PHE A 868 -0.61 -21.07 -7.63
C PHE A 868 -1.48 -19.85 -7.98
N VAL A 869 -0.88 -18.67 -8.15
CA VAL A 869 -1.60 -17.43 -8.50
C VAL A 869 -2.27 -17.58 -9.86
N ARG A 870 -1.57 -18.10 -10.87
CA ARG A 870 -2.16 -18.32 -12.21
C ARG A 870 -3.36 -19.30 -12.14
N ALA A 871 -3.20 -20.41 -11.44
CA ALA A 871 -4.24 -21.42 -11.35
C ALA A 871 -5.47 -20.97 -10.54
N ARG A 872 -5.29 -20.02 -9.62
CA ARG A 872 -6.32 -19.58 -8.67
C ARG A 872 -6.74 -18.13 -8.85
N TRP A 873 -6.37 -17.46 -9.95
CA TRP A 873 -6.58 -16.02 -10.10
C TRP A 873 -8.05 -15.62 -9.91
N SER A 874 -8.98 -16.30 -10.53
CA SER A 874 -10.41 -15.99 -10.38
C SER A 874 -10.88 -16.06 -8.92
N TYR A 875 -10.41 -17.03 -8.14
CA TYR A 875 -10.70 -17.15 -6.71
C TYR A 875 -10.08 -15.99 -5.93
N ILE A 876 -8.77 -15.76 -6.14
CA ILE A 876 -8.01 -14.68 -5.48
C ILE A 876 -8.66 -13.31 -5.76
N PHE A 877 -9.03 -13.06 -7.01
CA PHE A 877 -9.69 -11.83 -7.43
C PHE A 877 -11.03 -11.65 -6.72
N THR A 878 -11.84 -12.69 -6.65
CA THR A 878 -13.17 -12.62 -6.04
C THR A 878 -13.11 -12.50 -4.51
N GLN A 879 -12.19 -13.23 -3.86
CA GLN A 879 -12.14 -13.31 -2.39
C GLN A 879 -11.27 -12.24 -1.73
N TYR A 880 -10.25 -11.74 -2.42
CA TYR A 880 -9.26 -10.81 -1.83
C TYR A 880 -9.20 -9.46 -2.56
N GLY A 881 -10.08 -9.24 -3.55
CA GLY A 881 -10.10 -8.07 -4.43
C GLY A 881 -10.60 -6.77 -3.81
N GLY A 882 -11.02 -6.79 -2.54
CA GLY A 882 -11.61 -5.62 -1.88
C GLY A 882 -10.62 -4.50 -1.52
N GLY A 883 -9.32 -4.62 -1.80
CA GLY A 883 -8.32 -3.68 -1.35
C GLY A 883 -7.45 -3.06 -2.42
N SER A 884 -7.20 -1.77 -2.27
CA SER A 884 -6.52 -0.93 -3.25
C SER A 884 -5.09 -1.41 -3.57
N PHE A 885 -4.29 -1.83 -2.58
CA PHE A 885 -2.88 -2.16 -2.78
C PHE A 885 -2.57 -3.66 -2.93
N SER A 886 -3.49 -4.54 -2.56
CA SER A 886 -3.17 -5.96 -2.38
C SER A 886 -2.78 -6.65 -3.69
N PHE A 887 -3.44 -6.33 -4.79
CA PHE A 887 -3.16 -6.96 -6.09
C PHE A 887 -1.91 -6.43 -6.77
N SER A 888 -1.65 -5.13 -6.73
CA SER A 888 -0.39 -4.58 -7.23
C SER A 888 0.80 -5.19 -6.51
N ASN A 889 0.73 -5.29 -5.18
CA ASN A 889 1.78 -5.91 -4.37
C ASN A 889 1.93 -7.42 -4.64
N LEU A 890 0.82 -8.14 -4.83
CA LEU A 890 0.82 -9.55 -5.18
C LEU A 890 1.51 -9.80 -6.52
N ILE A 891 1.06 -9.11 -7.58
CA ILE A 891 1.60 -9.27 -8.94
C ILE A 891 3.08 -8.90 -8.97
N ASN A 892 3.44 -7.76 -8.40
CA ASN A 892 4.84 -7.34 -8.28
C ASN A 892 5.68 -8.36 -7.49
N GLY A 893 5.16 -8.86 -6.37
CA GLY A 893 5.87 -9.81 -5.50
C GLY A 893 6.17 -11.15 -6.17
N VAL A 894 5.18 -11.73 -6.88
CA VAL A 894 5.36 -13.05 -7.53
C VAL A 894 6.16 -12.98 -8.83
N THR A 895 6.32 -11.78 -9.44
CA THR A 895 7.00 -11.60 -10.73
C THR A 895 8.38 -10.93 -10.63
N LYS A 896 8.76 -10.36 -9.48
CA LYS A 896 9.99 -9.55 -9.35
C LYS A 896 11.29 -10.30 -9.71
N ARG A 897 11.31 -11.64 -9.62
CA ARG A 897 12.44 -12.51 -9.97
C ARG A 897 12.49 -12.89 -11.46
N PHE A 898 11.47 -12.53 -12.23
CA PHE A 898 11.36 -12.92 -13.63
C PHE A 898 12.48 -12.33 -14.47
N SER A 899 13.13 -13.21 -15.23
CA SER A 899 14.35 -12.88 -15.97
C SER A 899 14.61 -13.79 -17.17
N THR A 900 13.61 -14.56 -17.61
CA THR A 900 13.71 -15.47 -18.75
C THR A 900 12.56 -15.23 -19.75
N GLU A 901 12.81 -15.54 -21.03
CA GLU A 901 11.76 -15.47 -22.07
C GLU A 901 10.54 -16.35 -21.76
N PHE A 902 10.77 -17.50 -21.11
CA PHE A 902 9.68 -18.38 -20.70
C PHE A 902 8.77 -17.70 -19.65
N GLU A 903 9.35 -17.08 -18.63
CA GLU A 903 8.60 -16.34 -17.61
C GLU A 903 7.84 -15.14 -18.22
N LEU A 904 8.47 -14.44 -19.19
CA LEU A 904 7.82 -13.37 -19.92
C LEU A 904 6.60 -13.84 -20.72
N GLN A 905 6.72 -14.96 -21.42
CA GLN A 905 5.60 -15.54 -22.19
C GLN A 905 4.48 -15.99 -21.25
N GLN A 906 4.79 -16.61 -20.12
CA GLN A 906 3.80 -16.98 -19.12
C GLN A 906 3.03 -15.75 -18.56
N LEU A 907 3.74 -14.63 -18.34
CA LEU A 907 3.13 -13.40 -17.83
C LEU A 907 2.19 -12.75 -18.86
N LYS A 908 2.61 -12.72 -20.14
CA LYS A 908 1.75 -12.25 -21.25
C LYS A 908 0.50 -13.12 -21.40
N GLN A 909 0.66 -14.45 -21.36
CA GLN A 909 -0.45 -15.38 -21.43
C GLN A 909 -1.40 -15.21 -20.24
N PHE A 910 -0.87 -15.02 -19.02
CA PHE A 910 -1.68 -14.75 -17.83
C PHE A 910 -2.54 -13.49 -17.99
N LYS A 911 -1.99 -12.44 -18.62
CA LYS A 911 -2.75 -11.22 -18.94
C LYS A 911 -3.90 -11.50 -19.90
N GLU A 912 -3.65 -12.28 -20.95
CA GLU A 912 -4.66 -12.64 -21.95
C GLU A 912 -5.75 -13.55 -21.36
N ASP A 913 -5.37 -14.60 -20.64
CA ASP A 913 -6.29 -15.59 -20.05
C ASP A 913 -7.26 -14.96 -19.05
N ASN A 914 -6.86 -13.88 -18.39
CA ASN A 914 -7.67 -13.22 -17.36
C ASN A 914 -8.25 -11.87 -17.80
N ALA A 915 -8.28 -11.56 -19.11
CA ALA A 915 -8.79 -10.30 -19.62
C ALA A 915 -10.27 -10.05 -19.26
N GLU A 916 -11.09 -11.12 -19.17
CA GLU A 916 -12.50 -11.04 -18.79
C GLU A 916 -12.69 -10.83 -17.27
N VAL A 917 -11.91 -11.53 -16.44
CA VAL A 917 -11.92 -11.40 -14.98
C VAL A 917 -11.35 -10.04 -14.58
N GLY A 918 -10.30 -9.60 -15.28
CA GLY A 918 -9.56 -8.39 -14.99
C GLY A 918 -8.55 -8.54 -13.85
N PHE A 919 -7.89 -7.44 -13.51
CA PHE A 919 -6.85 -7.36 -12.48
C PHE A 919 -7.16 -6.32 -11.40
N GLY A 920 -8.27 -5.61 -11.51
CA GLY A 920 -8.66 -4.56 -10.56
C GLY A 920 -7.53 -3.54 -10.37
N SER A 921 -7.15 -3.27 -9.14
CA SER A 921 -6.03 -2.39 -8.79
C SER A 921 -4.65 -2.91 -9.21
N GLY A 922 -4.56 -4.12 -9.75
CA GLY A 922 -3.32 -4.74 -10.26
C GLY A 922 -3.11 -4.58 -11.76
N THR A 923 -3.99 -3.93 -12.50
CA THR A 923 -3.92 -3.85 -13.98
C THR A 923 -2.59 -3.23 -14.43
N LEU A 924 -2.26 -2.07 -13.91
CA LEU A 924 -0.99 -1.39 -14.22
C LEU A 924 0.23 -2.22 -13.77
N ALA A 925 0.14 -2.92 -12.64
CA ALA A 925 1.22 -3.75 -12.12
C ALA A 925 1.56 -4.93 -13.06
N VAL A 926 0.59 -5.46 -13.80
CA VAL A 926 0.84 -6.49 -14.83
C VAL A 926 1.70 -5.92 -15.96
N ASP A 927 1.36 -4.74 -16.46
CA ASP A 927 2.11 -4.07 -17.54
C ASP A 927 3.53 -3.69 -17.10
N GLN A 928 3.67 -3.13 -15.91
CA GLN A 928 4.96 -2.84 -15.28
C GLN A 928 5.81 -4.10 -15.09
N SER A 929 5.19 -5.24 -14.75
CA SER A 929 5.90 -6.51 -14.59
C SER A 929 6.39 -7.07 -15.93
N ILE A 930 5.63 -6.91 -17.01
CA ILE A 930 6.06 -7.27 -18.38
C ILE A 930 7.26 -6.40 -18.79
N GLU A 931 7.19 -5.09 -18.58
CA GLU A 931 8.28 -4.16 -18.88
C GLU A 931 9.55 -4.51 -18.10
N ARG A 932 9.46 -4.70 -16.77
CA ARG A 932 10.58 -5.09 -15.92
C ARG A 932 11.18 -6.43 -16.33
N THR A 933 10.37 -7.44 -16.62
CA THR A 933 10.86 -8.76 -17.04
C THR A 933 11.65 -8.65 -18.34
N THR A 934 11.16 -7.85 -19.30
CA THR A 934 11.85 -7.60 -20.56
C THR A 934 13.20 -6.92 -20.33
N ALA A 935 13.24 -5.89 -19.48
CA ALA A 935 14.50 -5.22 -19.11
C ALA A 935 15.48 -6.16 -18.39
N ASN A 936 14.99 -7.02 -17.48
CA ASN A 936 15.82 -7.98 -16.75
C ASN A 936 16.48 -8.99 -17.68
N ILE A 937 15.76 -9.52 -18.67
CA ILE A 937 16.30 -10.47 -19.67
C ILE A 937 17.46 -9.84 -20.43
N LYS A 938 17.27 -8.63 -20.96
CA LYS A 938 18.31 -7.88 -21.67
C LYS A 938 19.54 -7.64 -20.78
N TRP A 939 19.30 -7.14 -19.57
CA TRP A 939 20.36 -6.79 -18.63
C TRP A 939 21.23 -7.99 -18.24
N ILE A 940 20.61 -9.15 -17.96
CA ILE A 940 21.35 -10.38 -17.64
C ILE A 940 22.22 -10.83 -18.82
N ALA A 941 21.67 -10.84 -20.03
CA ALA A 941 22.39 -11.26 -21.23
C ALA A 941 23.68 -10.43 -21.44
N GLU A 942 23.63 -9.13 -21.14
CA GLU A 942 24.75 -8.22 -21.34
C GLU A 942 25.76 -8.21 -20.18
N ASN A 943 25.30 -8.41 -18.93
CA ASN A 943 26.10 -8.11 -17.74
C ASN A 943 26.59 -9.33 -16.96
N LYS A 944 25.97 -10.51 -17.11
CA LYS A 944 26.25 -11.70 -16.30
C LYS A 944 27.76 -12.05 -16.23
N GLN A 945 28.45 -12.05 -17.36
CA GLN A 945 29.87 -12.44 -17.41
C GLN A 945 30.75 -11.40 -16.70
N ASN A 946 30.52 -10.13 -16.91
CA ASN A 946 31.26 -9.05 -16.27
C ASN A 946 31.07 -9.05 -14.75
N VAL A 947 29.86 -9.27 -14.30
CA VAL A 947 29.48 -9.38 -12.86
C VAL A 947 30.16 -10.58 -12.24
N LEU A 948 30.14 -11.75 -12.90
CA LEU A 948 30.83 -12.97 -12.45
C LEU A 948 32.34 -12.75 -12.29
N ASN A 949 32.97 -12.16 -13.29
CA ASN A 949 34.40 -11.89 -13.29
C ASN A 949 34.75 -10.92 -12.15
N TRP A 950 33.98 -9.83 -12.00
CA TRP A 950 34.22 -8.85 -10.94
C TRP A 950 34.15 -9.50 -9.55
N PHE A 951 33.10 -10.26 -9.22
CA PHE A 951 33.01 -10.94 -7.91
C PHE A 951 34.14 -11.95 -7.68
N ARG A 952 34.55 -12.67 -8.71
CA ARG A 952 35.69 -13.60 -8.63
C ARG A 952 37.01 -12.85 -8.36
N ASP A 953 37.24 -11.73 -9.02
CA ASP A 953 38.45 -10.95 -8.84
C ASP A 953 38.55 -10.35 -7.43
N GLU A 954 37.44 -9.85 -6.88
CA GLU A 954 37.38 -9.24 -5.55
C GLU A 954 37.47 -10.29 -4.41
N THR A 955 37.24 -11.55 -4.70
CA THR A 955 37.29 -12.66 -3.72
C THR A 955 38.54 -13.55 -3.87
N LYS A 956 39.43 -13.26 -4.83
CA LYS A 956 40.70 -13.99 -4.95
C LYS A 956 41.52 -13.84 -3.68
N PRO A 957 42.11 -14.93 -3.13
CA PRO A 957 43.05 -14.80 -2.03
C PRO A 957 44.23 -13.93 -2.45
N VAL A 958 44.55 -12.95 -1.64
CA VAL A 958 45.79 -12.19 -1.80
C VAL A 958 46.93 -13.11 -1.31
N PHE A 959 47.63 -13.76 -2.23
CA PHE A 959 48.80 -14.55 -1.91
C PHE A 959 50.02 -13.67 -1.65
#